data_03385493ed13cafbec819a762915df1a
#
_entry.id   03385493ed13cafbec819a762915df1a
#
_cell.length_a   1.000
_cell.length_b   1.000
_cell.length_c   1.000
_cell.angle_alpha   90.00
_cell.angle_beta   90.00
_cell.angle_gamma   90.00
#
_symmetry.space_group_name_H-M   'P 1'
#
loop_
_entity.id
_entity.type
_entity.pdbx_description
1 polymer ?
#
loop_
_entity_poly.entity_id
_entity_poly.type
_entity_poly.pdbx_seq_one_letter_code
_entity_poly.pdbx_strand_id
1 'polypeptide(L)'
;MQKKLPDVLQHAGSYKHHQSSQSMNTCKIRNFLLAAIAALIFFNLKTASAQSDPNAQVRISPSNLTVREAFSQLSKSAGLNFVYGNVESELDRSITLDPASGSVKQLLQQIAFKSGLTLTGSGRDIAVKLTPKGTVSGRVTTSDGEPARLVTVTIRGLRSTTVDQNGYYTFRHVPAGQYTLTATYVGLETQSQQVTVSAEAPQTANFELHESQQDLKEVVVSGSKVNKYGRKESEYIARLPIKNLENPQVYSVVRKELFTTQIATTLDETYRNIPGALVSRTGAGMPAITARGFTTGDNLRNGMATFLKTNIDPVIVERVESIKGPSSTLFGSTMVNFGGLVNYVIKKPYDTFGGEVSYTAGSFDLSRLTADVNVPLNQDKSLLFRVTGALHKENSFQDQGFQNLQVISPSFTYQINDRLKFTLDGDFTRVKGTSSILLTIPTNAFNGKSFKDLPVGYRQSLIDNSLASQQSSNNIFFQADYKISENWRSQTNYAYSLGAYDQFNQFDFVYTSESTINRKVRFFAPDKWGRKQLQQNFTGDFKTGPLRHRLVIGLDYLSQYRQLLYAQVNLDMIDLTKPIPGITLQQANNAFAAMNAPQSDSGQDSYAAYVSDLVNVTDRLMVMLSVRGDRFVNKGSKSLSTNVTTGDYKQTAYSPKFGLIYQPIKDKVSLFANYMNGFKNLPNAIQPDGTIDVFKVQQANQWEGGVKVDLLDHRIVANVSYYNIDVKNSTRFEIRDGQNFQVQDGTQKSKGVDFELIANPIRGLNIVAGYGYNDNKFTKAAPRVEGKRALLTPANVGNLWVNYTLTAGKLSGLGIGAGGNYVSSSYFANTGDYTFTLPAYTFIDAALFYDQPKYRLNFKANNIGDVQSWAIDGRPQKPVNFLASVAFKF
;
A
#
# COMPACT_ATOMS: atom_id res chain seq x y z
N MET A 1 16.13 -31.78 46.07
CA MET A 1 14.87 -32.49 45.89
C MET A 1 14.16 -31.89 44.68
N GLN A 2 14.26 -32.64 43.56
CA GLN A 2 13.59 -32.27 42.30
C GLN A 2 12.10 -32.53 42.41
N LYS A 3 11.26 -31.54 42.17
CA LYS A 3 9.85 -31.75 41.83
C LYS A 3 9.59 -31.31 40.41
N LYS A 4 9.19 -32.30 39.61
CA LYS A 4 8.80 -32.24 38.22
C LYS A 4 7.61 -31.28 38.01
N LEU A 5 7.69 -30.43 36.96
CA LEU A 5 6.54 -29.81 36.34
C LEU A 5 5.66 -30.87 35.66
N PRO A 6 4.34 -30.76 35.68
CA PRO A 6 3.48 -31.70 34.96
C PRO A 6 3.46 -31.37 33.45
N ASP A 7 3.75 -32.41 32.68
CA ASP A 7 3.51 -32.48 31.26
C ASP A 7 2.01 -32.31 30.94
N VAL A 8 1.62 -31.22 30.26
CA VAL A 8 0.32 -31.05 29.64
C VAL A 8 0.50 -31.01 28.13
N LEU A 9 0.93 -32.16 27.59
CA LEU A 9 0.89 -32.43 26.14
C LEU A 9 0.70 -33.95 25.94
N GLN A 10 -0.51 -34.43 26.15
CA GLN A 10 -1.00 -35.68 25.54
C GLN A 10 -2.52 -35.77 25.76
N HIS A 11 -3.27 -35.33 24.76
CA HIS A 11 -4.55 -35.89 24.35
C HIS A 11 -4.89 -35.35 22.98
N ALA A 12 -4.25 -35.93 21.98
CA ALA A 12 -4.77 -35.93 20.62
C ALA A 12 -5.77 -37.09 20.52
N GLY A 13 -7.04 -36.80 20.71
CA GLY A 13 -8.13 -37.72 20.46
C GLY A 13 -8.25 -37.97 18.95
N SER A 14 -8.09 -39.20 18.57
CA SER A 14 -8.31 -39.70 17.22
C SER A 14 -9.77 -39.52 16.79
N TYR A 15 -10.02 -38.65 15.83
CA TYR A 15 -11.25 -38.69 15.07
C TYR A 15 -11.07 -39.66 13.90
N LYS A 16 -11.79 -40.79 13.98
CA LYS A 16 -11.97 -41.74 12.88
C LYS A 16 -12.66 -41.05 11.71
N HIS A 17 -11.99 -41.01 10.58
CA HIS A 17 -12.59 -40.77 9.28
C HIS A 17 -13.52 -41.93 8.89
N HIS A 18 -14.80 -41.65 8.75
CA HIS A 18 -15.69 -42.44 7.93
C HIS A 18 -15.44 -42.06 6.46
N GLN A 19 -14.73 -42.92 5.75
CA GLN A 19 -14.74 -42.89 4.30
C GLN A 19 -16.05 -43.51 3.81
N SER A 20 -16.93 -42.72 3.21
CA SER A 20 -17.93 -43.20 2.28
C SER A 20 -17.38 -42.99 0.85
N SER A 21 -17.05 -44.11 0.26
CA SER A 21 -16.70 -44.28 -1.14
C SER A 21 -17.84 -43.83 -2.07
N GLN A 22 -17.56 -42.84 -2.92
CA GLN A 22 -18.22 -42.74 -4.23
C GLN A 22 -17.16 -42.54 -5.29
N SER A 23 -16.65 -43.66 -5.79
CA SER A 23 -16.03 -43.76 -7.09
C SER A 23 -17.14 -43.86 -8.11
N MET A 24 -17.28 -42.93 -9.03
CA MET A 24 -17.80 -43.18 -10.37
C MET A 24 -17.64 -41.96 -11.29
N ASN A 25 -17.09 -42.22 -12.47
CA ASN A 25 -17.23 -41.44 -13.68
C ASN A 25 -16.16 -40.39 -14.04
N THR A 26 -14.91 -40.76 -14.03
CA THR A 26 -13.90 -40.08 -14.88
C THR A 26 -13.50 -40.85 -16.14
N CYS A 27 -14.10 -42.04 -16.38
CA CYS A 27 -13.75 -42.89 -17.52
C CYS A 27 -14.68 -42.73 -18.74
N LYS A 28 -15.80 -42.00 -18.63
CA LYS A 28 -16.76 -41.83 -19.75
C LYS A 28 -16.54 -40.56 -20.59
N ILE A 29 -15.80 -39.58 -20.12
CA ILE A 29 -15.55 -38.34 -20.89
C ILE A 29 -14.36 -38.50 -21.84
N ARG A 30 -13.38 -39.36 -21.51
CA ARG A 30 -12.20 -39.60 -22.35
C ARG A 30 -12.50 -40.46 -23.58
N ASN A 31 -13.51 -41.31 -23.49
CA ASN A 31 -13.88 -42.18 -24.59
C ASN A 31 -14.87 -41.56 -25.60
N PHE A 32 -15.52 -40.45 -25.22
CA PHE A 32 -16.40 -39.69 -26.14
C PHE A 32 -15.61 -38.73 -27.04
N LEU A 33 -14.48 -38.22 -26.57
CA LEU A 33 -13.58 -37.39 -27.39
C LEU A 33 -12.74 -38.17 -28.38
N LEU A 34 -12.42 -39.41 -28.10
CA LEU A 34 -11.65 -40.27 -29.04
C LEU A 34 -12.53 -40.89 -30.14
N ALA A 35 -13.81 -41.03 -29.91
CA ALA A 35 -14.76 -41.52 -30.94
C ALA A 35 -15.18 -40.45 -31.96
N ALA A 36 -15.11 -39.16 -31.58
CA ALA A 36 -15.41 -38.03 -32.47
C ALA A 36 -14.24 -37.70 -33.42
N ILE A 37 -13.01 -38.08 -33.09
CA ILE A 37 -11.83 -37.89 -33.93
C ILE A 37 -11.65 -39.01 -34.94
N ALA A 38 -12.15 -40.21 -34.67
CA ALA A 38 -12.05 -41.36 -35.58
C ALA A 38 -13.10 -41.36 -36.71
N ALA A 39 -14.19 -40.58 -36.58
CA ALA A 39 -15.25 -40.51 -37.60
C ALA A 39 -15.03 -39.50 -38.73
N LEU A 40 -13.95 -38.70 -38.67
CA LEU A 40 -13.62 -37.64 -39.64
C LEU A 40 -12.52 -38.06 -40.65
N ILE A 41 -12.02 -39.31 -40.60
CA ILE A 41 -10.88 -39.78 -41.45
C ILE A 41 -11.33 -40.65 -42.64
N PHE A 42 -12.56 -41.02 -42.75
CA PHE A 42 -13.02 -41.79 -43.91
C PHE A 42 -14.15 -41.10 -44.67
N PHE A 43 -13.84 -40.23 -45.59
CA PHE A 43 -14.51 -40.02 -46.88
C PHE A 43 -13.85 -38.82 -47.59
N ASN A 44 -12.96 -39.08 -48.55
CA ASN A 44 -12.98 -38.49 -49.86
C ASN A 44 -11.66 -38.72 -50.60
N LEU A 45 -11.61 -39.84 -51.28
CA LEU A 45 -10.77 -40.01 -52.45
C LEU A 45 -11.58 -39.47 -53.64
N LYS A 46 -11.32 -38.25 -54.04
CA LYS A 46 -11.60 -37.79 -55.39
C LYS A 46 -10.31 -37.28 -56.03
N THR A 47 -9.86 -37.95 -57.02
CA THR A 47 -8.87 -37.55 -57.98
C THR A 47 -9.31 -36.23 -58.62
N ALA A 48 -8.58 -35.15 -58.34
CA ALA A 48 -8.75 -33.84 -58.98
C ALA A 48 -7.42 -33.42 -59.59
N SER A 49 -7.47 -33.02 -60.81
CA SER A 49 -6.43 -32.43 -61.65
C SER A 49 -5.75 -31.26 -60.94
N ALA A 50 -4.42 -31.22 -61.01
CA ALA A 50 -3.57 -30.26 -60.28
C ALA A 50 -3.74 -28.82 -60.79
N GLN A 51 -4.53 -28.02 -60.08
CA GLN A 51 -4.36 -26.57 -59.99
C GLN A 51 -3.74 -26.30 -58.64
N SER A 52 -2.67 -25.48 -58.56
CA SER A 52 -2.04 -25.05 -57.31
C SER A 52 -3.02 -24.21 -56.51
N ASP A 53 -3.61 -24.80 -55.47
CA ASP A 53 -4.49 -24.08 -54.54
C ASP A 53 -3.63 -23.39 -53.47
N PRO A 54 -3.63 -22.06 -53.42
CA PRO A 54 -2.90 -21.29 -52.38
C PRO A 54 -3.35 -21.61 -50.95
N ASN A 55 -4.54 -22.20 -50.78
CA ASN A 55 -5.11 -22.59 -49.49
C ASN A 55 -4.88 -24.06 -49.15
N ALA A 56 -4.23 -24.84 -50.04
CA ALA A 56 -3.91 -26.23 -49.73
C ALA A 56 -3.07 -26.34 -48.47
N GLN A 57 -3.45 -27.24 -47.58
CA GLN A 57 -2.74 -27.48 -46.32
C GLN A 57 -1.52 -28.36 -46.58
N VAL A 58 -0.37 -27.88 -46.19
CA VAL A 58 0.92 -28.55 -46.34
C VAL A 58 1.65 -28.59 -44.99
N ARG A 59 2.42 -29.63 -44.77
CA ARG A 59 3.31 -29.75 -43.60
C ARG A 59 4.75 -29.88 -44.09
N ILE A 60 5.61 -29.05 -43.50
CA ILE A 60 7.06 -29.07 -43.72
C ILE A 60 7.73 -29.77 -42.53
N SER A 61 8.65 -30.71 -42.78
CA SER A 61 9.35 -31.48 -41.76
C SER A 61 10.79 -31.75 -42.16
N PRO A 62 11.78 -31.53 -41.25
CA PRO A 62 11.65 -30.99 -39.92
C PRO A 62 11.27 -29.51 -39.93
N SER A 63 10.83 -28.96 -38.77
CA SER A 63 10.48 -27.53 -38.67
C SER A 63 11.68 -26.60 -38.76
N ASN A 64 12.89 -27.08 -38.44
CA ASN A 64 14.16 -26.36 -38.63
C ASN A 64 14.88 -26.94 -39.81
N LEU A 65 15.03 -26.18 -40.90
CA LEU A 65 15.56 -26.62 -42.18
C LEU A 65 16.11 -25.38 -42.95
N THR A 66 16.87 -25.64 -44.02
CA THR A 66 17.31 -24.56 -44.90
C THR A 66 16.18 -24.01 -45.75
N VAL A 67 16.31 -22.75 -46.20
CA VAL A 67 15.31 -22.13 -47.11
C VAL A 67 15.20 -22.95 -48.40
N ARG A 68 16.30 -23.51 -48.91
CA ARG A 68 16.34 -24.41 -50.09
C ARG A 68 15.50 -25.67 -49.85
N GLU A 69 15.64 -26.29 -48.70
CA GLU A 69 14.85 -27.47 -48.33
C GLU A 69 13.37 -27.14 -48.19
N ALA A 70 13.04 -25.97 -47.60
CA ALA A 70 11.67 -25.51 -47.45
C ALA A 70 10.98 -25.32 -48.82
N PHE A 71 11.66 -24.67 -49.75
CA PHE A 71 11.17 -24.50 -51.13
C PHE A 71 11.08 -25.83 -51.86
N SER A 72 12.04 -26.74 -51.71
CA SER A 72 11.99 -28.09 -52.28
C SER A 72 10.79 -28.89 -51.79
N GLN A 73 10.46 -28.83 -50.51
CA GLN A 73 9.28 -29.50 -49.94
C GLN A 73 7.98 -28.89 -50.46
N LEU A 74 7.89 -27.55 -50.55
CA LEU A 74 6.72 -26.88 -51.13
C LEU A 74 6.58 -27.16 -52.64
N SER A 75 7.68 -27.22 -53.37
CA SER A 75 7.66 -27.65 -54.77
C SER A 75 7.07 -29.04 -54.96
N LYS A 76 7.52 -29.98 -54.13
CA LYS A 76 7.01 -31.37 -54.18
C LYS A 76 5.57 -31.54 -53.72
N SER A 77 5.17 -30.82 -52.64
CA SER A 77 3.86 -31.00 -52.00
C SER A 77 2.74 -30.15 -52.62
N ALA A 78 3.08 -28.97 -53.17
CA ALA A 78 2.12 -28.03 -53.74
C ALA A 78 2.29 -27.77 -55.24
N GLY A 79 3.25 -28.43 -55.89
CA GLY A 79 3.52 -28.29 -57.32
C GLY A 79 3.98 -26.88 -57.74
N LEU A 80 4.72 -26.19 -56.86
CA LEU A 80 5.24 -24.86 -57.10
C LEU A 80 6.61 -24.92 -57.76
N ASN A 81 6.87 -24.01 -58.70
CA ASN A 81 8.17 -23.79 -59.30
C ASN A 81 8.79 -22.51 -58.77
N PHE A 82 10.00 -22.61 -58.23
CA PHE A 82 10.72 -21.45 -57.71
C PHE A 82 11.79 -21.00 -58.71
N VAL A 83 11.68 -19.75 -59.19
CA VAL A 83 12.66 -19.11 -60.05
C VAL A 83 13.53 -18.18 -59.22
N TYR A 84 14.78 -18.57 -59.08
CA TYR A 84 15.73 -17.86 -58.21
C TYR A 84 16.41 -16.73 -58.95
N GLY A 85 16.37 -15.51 -58.40
CA GLY A 85 17.24 -14.41 -58.78
C GLY A 85 18.63 -14.57 -58.14
N ASN A 86 19.34 -13.49 -57.90
CA ASN A 86 20.65 -13.54 -57.23
C ASN A 86 20.48 -13.71 -55.69
N VAL A 87 20.14 -14.93 -55.24
CA VAL A 87 19.75 -15.26 -53.84
C VAL A 87 20.46 -16.47 -53.24
N GLU A 88 21.49 -16.98 -53.91
CA GLU A 88 22.18 -18.23 -53.55
C GLU A 88 22.63 -18.27 -52.08
N SER A 89 23.17 -17.17 -51.57
CA SER A 89 23.65 -17.07 -50.17
C SER A 89 22.54 -17.19 -49.14
N GLU A 90 21.28 -16.89 -49.48
CA GLU A 90 20.17 -16.92 -48.55
C GLU A 90 19.46 -18.30 -48.62
N LEU A 91 19.63 -19.07 -49.69
CA LEU A 91 18.98 -20.38 -49.81
C LEU A 91 19.52 -21.41 -48.82
N ASP A 92 20.78 -21.31 -48.42
CA ASP A 92 21.42 -22.26 -47.49
C ASP A 92 21.27 -21.82 -46.01
N ARG A 93 20.58 -20.70 -45.78
CA ARG A 93 20.25 -20.21 -44.45
C ARG A 93 19.21 -21.08 -43.75
N SER A 94 19.48 -21.49 -42.53
CA SER A 94 18.54 -22.24 -41.71
C SER A 94 17.42 -21.32 -41.18
N ILE A 95 16.19 -21.77 -41.28
CA ILE A 95 14.99 -21.12 -40.74
C ILE A 95 14.18 -22.12 -39.95
N THR A 96 13.47 -21.63 -38.91
CA THR A 96 12.54 -22.44 -38.13
C THR A 96 11.11 -22.00 -38.41
N LEU A 97 10.27 -22.92 -38.91
CA LEU A 97 8.84 -22.66 -39.17
C LEU A 97 8.00 -23.01 -37.96
N ASP A 98 7.15 -22.07 -37.51
CA ASP A 98 6.26 -22.24 -36.37
C ASP A 98 4.94 -21.47 -36.62
N PRO A 99 3.79 -22.19 -36.87
CA PRO A 99 3.71 -23.64 -37.05
C PRO A 99 4.33 -24.08 -38.37
N ALA A 100 4.89 -25.28 -38.42
CA ALA A 100 5.47 -25.92 -39.63
C ALA A 100 4.39 -26.56 -40.51
N SER A 101 3.12 -26.31 -40.26
CA SER A 101 1.97 -26.76 -41.04
C SER A 101 0.97 -25.61 -41.21
N GLY A 102 0.38 -25.52 -42.42
CA GLY A 102 -0.55 -24.41 -42.71
C GLY A 102 -0.85 -24.38 -44.23
N SER A 103 -1.60 -23.37 -44.68
CA SER A 103 -1.81 -23.16 -46.07
C SER A 103 -0.50 -22.83 -46.80
N VAL A 104 -0.38 -23.19 -48.06
CA VAL A 104 0.78 -22.86 -48.91
C VAL A 104 1.10 -21.36 -48.80
N LYS A 105 0.09 -20.52 -48.86
CA LYS A 105 0.23 -19.05 -48.71
C LYS A 105 0.86 -18.66 -47.37
N GLN A 106 0.42 -19.27 -46.28
CA GLN A 106 0.95 -18.98 -44.94
C GLN A 106 2.41 -19.42 -44.82
N LEU A 107 2.76 -20.62 -45.32
CA LEU A 107 4.13 -21.11 -45.28
C LEU A 107 5.06 -20.29 -46.15
N LEU A 108 4.64 -19.89 -47.37
CA LEU A 108 5.40 -19.00 -48.23
C LEU A 108 5.65 -17.63 -47.53
N GLN A 109 4.64 -17.09 -46.90
CA GLN A 109 4.79 -15.84 -46.11
C GLN A 109 5.79 -15.98 -44.95
N GLN A 110 5.73 -17.10 -44.22
CA GLN A 110 6.71 -17.36 -43.14
C GLN A 110 8.14 -17.52 -43.70
N ILE A 111 8.31 -18.29 -44.75
CA ILE A 111 9.62 -18.49 -45.38
C ILE A 111 10.16 -17.15 -45.87
N ALA A 112 9.36 -16.38 -46.61
CA ALA A 112 9.76 -15.06 -47.12
C ALA A 112 10.21 -14.12 -45.97
N PHE A 113 9.40 -14.06 -44.93
CA PHE A 113 9.70 -13.22 -43.76
C PHE A 113 10.98 -13.64 -43.03
N LYS A 114 11.16 -14.95 -42.78
CA LYS A 114 12.30 -15.48 -42.03
C LYS A 114 13.62 -15.51 -42.82
N SER A 115 13.52 -15.69 -44.14
CA SER A 115 14.68 -15.69 -45.04
C SER A 115 15.12 -14.28 -45.51
N GLY A 116 14.22 -13.27 -45.40
CA GLY A 116 14.46 -11.94 -45.97
C GLY A 116 14.39 -11.94 -47.50
N LEU A 117 13.59 -12.81 -48.08
CA LEU A 117 13.34 -12.93 -49.50
C LEU A 117 11.97 -12.38 -49.87
N THR A 118 11.84 -11.81 -51.04
CA THR A 118 10.56 -11.42 -51.63
C THR A 118 10.13 -12.51 -52.60
N LEU A 119 8.93 -13.02 -52.43
CA LEU A 119 8.30 -14.02 -53.27
C LEU A 119 7.20 -13.36 -54.09
N THR A 120 7.35 -13.35 -55.42
CA THR A 120 6.35 -12.76 -56.35
C THR A 120 6.03 -13.76 -57.45
N GLY A 121 4.74 -13.92 -57.76
CA GLY A 121 4.28 -14.81 -58.77
C GLY A 121 2.78 -15.03 -58.73
N SER A 122 2.22 -15.55 -59.83
CA SER A 122 0.84 -15.99 -59.93
C SER A 122 0.78 -17.42 -60.48
N GLY A 123 -0.04 -18.26 -59.89
CA GLY A 123 -0.11 -19.67 -60.32
C GLY A 123 1.00 -20.54 -59.74
N ARG A 124 1.73 -21.27 -60.57
CA ARG A 124 2.77 -22.22 -60.11
C ARG A 124 4.16 -21.64 -60.01
N ASP A 125 4.44 -20.54 -60.71
CA ASP A 125 5.79 -19.95 -60.81
C ASP A 125 5.96 -18.81 -59.80
N ILE A 126 6.89 -19.00 -58.86
CA ILE A 126 7.22 -18.05 -57.79
C ILE A 126 8.64 -17.54 -58.02
N ALA A 127 8.77 -16.26 -58.35
CA ALA A 127 10.09 -15.59 -58.43
C ALA A 127 10.56 -15.25 -57.03
N VAL A 128 11.81 -15.64 -56.74
CA VAL A 128 12.47 -15.45 -55.45
C VAL A 128 13.58 -14.39 -55.63
N LYS A 129 13.48 -13.25 -54.91
CA LYS A 129 14.41 -12.14 -54.97
C LYS A 129 14.84 -11.70 -53.57
N LEU A 130 15.99 -11.04 -53.47
CA LEU A 130 16.37 -10.37 -52.21
C LEU A 130 15.36 -9.26 -51.90
N THR A 131 14.90 -9.22 -50.67
CA THR A 131 14.06 -8.09 -50.22
C THR A 131 14.94 -6.85 -50.06
N PRO A 132 14.61 -5.76 -50.75
CA PRO A 132 15.31 -4.50 -50.53
C PRO A 132 15.22 -4.08 -49.07
N LYS A 133 16.30 -3.48 -48.51
CA LYS A 133 16.41 -3.13 -47.10
C LYS A 133 16.46 -1.61 -46.94
N GLY A 134 15.59 -1.06 -46.11
CA GLY A 134 15.56 0.37 -45.78
C GLY A 134 16.05 0.67 -44.35
N THR A 135 15.93 1.92 -43.97
CA THR A 135 16.23 2.41 -42.62
C THR A 135 14.98 3.04 -42.03
N VAL A 136 14.72 2.76 -40.74
CA VAL A 136 13.70 3.44 -39.97
C VAL A 136 14.38 4.12 -38.78
N SER A 137 14.14 5.39 -38.60
CA SER A 137 14.66 6.16 -37.48
C SER A 137 13.58 7.07 -36.90
N GLY A 138 13.80 7.62 -35.73
CA GLY A 138 12.87 8.56 -35.14
C GLY A 138 13.34 9.05 -33.79
N ARG A 139 12.58 9.94 -33.25
CA ARG A 139 12.78 10.46 -31.89
C ARG A 139 11.58 10.07 -31.01
N VAL A 140 11.88 9.66 -29.79
CA VAL A 140 10.86 9.41 -28.77
C VAL A 140 10.98 10.49 -27.71
N THR A 141 9.88 11.18 -27.47
CA THR A 141 9.75 12.22 -26.46
C THR A 141 8.66 11.85 -25.46
N THR A 142 8.72 12.42 -24.29
CA THR A 142 7.60 12.46 -23.34
C THR A 142 6.70 13.65 -23.65
N SER A 143 5.50 13.69 -23.09
CA SER A 143 4.49 14.74 -23.30
C SER A 143 4.96 16.16 -22.98
N ASP A 144 6.06 16.30 -22.22
CA ASP A 144 6.75 17.56 -21.92
C ASP A 144 7.85 17.92 -22.93
N GLY A 145 7.98 17.14 -24.03
CA GLY A 145 8.94 17.35 -25.11
C GLY A 145 10.38 16.91 -24.83
N GLU A 146 10.65 16.31 -23.66
CA GLU A 146 11.98 15.81 -23.31
C GLU A 146 12.29 14.45 -23.96
N PRO A 147 13.58 14.14 -24.21
CA PRO A 147 13.98 12.84 -24.71
C PRO A 147 13.56 11.71 -23.78
N ALA A 148 12.77 10.77 -24.27
CA ALA A 148 12.36 9.60 -23.51
C ALA A 148 13.45 8.53 -23.53
N ARG A 149 14.41 8.63 -22.62
CA ARG A 149 15.56 7.73 -22.52
C ARG A 149 15.15 6.32 -22.12
N LEU A 150 15.89 5.31 -22.59
CA LEU A 150 15.69 3.90 -22.26
C LEU A 150 14.35 3.32 -22.73
N VAL A 151 13.57 4.03 -23.51
CA VAL A 151 12.38 3.49 -24.18
C VAL A 151 12.80 2.38 -25.12
N THR A 152 12.07 1.29 -25.11
CA THR A 152 12.25 0.20 -26.08
C THR A 152 11.33 0.45 -27.25
N VAL A 153 11.92 0.61 -28.45
CA VAL A 153 11.16 0.63 -29.70
C VAL A 153 11.30 -0.74 -30.35
N THR A 154 10.17 -1.34 -30.71
CA THR A 154 10.09 -2.68 -31.28
C THR A 154 9.44 -2.62 -32.65
N ILE A 155 10.07 -3.23 -33.66
CA ILE A 155 9.38 -3.60 -34.89
C ILE A 155 8.75 -4.98 -34.67
N ARG A 156 7.44 -5.04 -34.65
CA ARG A 156 6.71 -6.28 -34.33
C ARG A 156 7.12 -7.42 -35.26
N GLY A 157 7.56 -8.51 -34.65
CA GLY A 157 8.00 -9.72 -35.36
C GLY A 157 9.42 -9.66 -35.95
N LEU A 158 10.19 -8.57 -35.75
CA LEU A 158 11.53 -8.45 -36.29
C LEU A 158 12.60 -8.26 -35.21
N ARG A 159 12.65 -7.09 -34.55
CA ARG A 159 13.65 -6.78 -33.50
C ARG A 159 13.29 -5.53 -32.71
N SER A 160 13.97 -5.36 -31.58
CA SER A 160 13.86 -4.17 -30.72
C SER A 160 15.17 -3.41 -30.66
N THR A 161 15.10 -2.12 -30.35
CA THR A 161 16.23 -1.25 -30.01
C THR A 161 15.88 -0.34 -28.85
N THR A 162 16.86 0.13 -28.10
CA THR A 162 16.68 1.10 -27.04
C THR A 162 17.02 2.49 -27.53
N VAL A 163 16.21 3.45 -27.14
CA VAL A 163 16.38 4.88 -27.45
C VAL A 163 17.63 5.43 -26.72
N ASP A 164 18.42 6.24 -27.40
CA ASP A 164 19.63 6.84 -26.86
C ASP A 164 19.37 7.98 -25.85
N GLN A 165 20.43 8.62 -25.35
CA GLN A 165 20.36 9.70 -24.36
C GLN A 165 19.64 10.96 -24.88
N ASN A 166 19.56 11.14 -26.18
CA ASN A 166 18.94 12.27 -26.86
C ASN A 166 17.53 11.96 -27.39
N GLY A 167 17.03 10.75 -27.10
CA GLY A 167 15.71 10.30 -27.54
C GLY A 167 15.69 9.69 -28.93
N TYR A 168 16.83 9.44 -29.59
CA TYR A 168 16.84 8.90 -30.96
C TYR A 168 16.99 7.39 -30.98
N TYR A 169 16.39 6.76 -31.99
CA TYR A 169 16.56 5.36 -32.32
C TYR A 169 16.72 5.16 -33.83
N THR A 170 17.37 4.07 -34.24
CA THR A 170 17.55 3.73 -35.64
C THR A 170 17.55 2.22 -35.83
N PHE A 171 16.74 1.75 -36.76
CA PHE A 171 16.80 0.40 -37.34
C PHE A 171 17.39 0.46 -38.74
N ARG A 172 18.57 -0.10 -38.91
CA ARG A 172 19.19 -0.24 -40.23
C ARG A 172 18.89 -1.60 -40.84
N HIS A 173 18.87 -1.72 -42.14
CA HIS A 173 18.67 -2.97 -42.86
C HIS A 173 17.35 -3.68 -42.53
N VAL A 174 16.27 -2.91 -42.45
CA VAL A 174 14.91 -3.42 -42.30
C VAL A 174 14.38 -3.82 -43.66
N PRO A 175 13.90 -5.05 -43.87
CA PRO A 175 13.30 -5.46 -45.13
C PRO A 175 12.17 -4.51 -45.53
N ALA A 176 12.05 -4.23 -46.83
CA ALA A 176 10.95 -3.40 -47.33
C ALA A 176 9.60 -4.09 -47.03
N GLY A 177 8.64 -3.32 -46.56
CA GLY A 177 7.33 -3.84 -46.13
C GLY A 177 6.62 -2.90 -45.17
N GLN A 178 5.41 -3.29 -44.80
CA GLN A 178 4.63 -2.61 -43.77
C GLN A 178 4.88 -3.22 -42.39
N TYR A 179 5.17 -2.39 -41.42
CA TYR A 179 5.47 -2.80 -40.06
C TYR A 179 4.71 -1.95 -39.06
N THR A 180 4.40 -2.56 -37.92
CA THR A 180 3.95 -1.83 -36.73
C THR A 180 5.17 -1.61 -35.84
N LEU A 181 5.53 -0.35 -35.64
CA LEU A 181 6.47 0.05 -34.61
C LEU A 181 5.73 0.32 -33.32
N THR A 182 6.27 -0.17 -32.24
CA THR A 182 5.70 0.02 -30.90
C THR A 182 6.77 0.56 -29.96
N ALA A 183 6.51 1.73 -29.37
CA ALA A 183 7.37 2.32 -28.34
C ALA A 183 6.78 1.99 -26.97
N THR A 184 7.55 1.30 -26.13
CA THR A 184 7.15 0.85 -24.81
C THR A 184 8.16 1.32 -23.78
N TYR A 185 7.62 1.82 -22.67
CA TYR A 185 8.39 2.11 -21.49
C TYR A 185 7.50 1.92 -20.27
N VAL A 186 8.06 1.42 -19.17
CA VAL A 186 7.29 1.15 -17.96
C VAL A 186 6.68 2.45 -17.42
N GLY A 187 5.33 2.51 -17.35
CA GLY A 187 4.54 3.64 -16.86
C GLY A 187 4.19 4.73 -17.86
N LEU A 188 4.54 4.53 -19.10
CA LEU A 188 4.04 5.35 -20.20
C LEU A 188 3.05 4.55 -21.04
N GLU A 189 2.08 5.21 -21.63
CA GLU A 189 1.16 4.56 -22.58
C GLU A 189 1.95 4.03 -23.77
N THR A 190 1.75 2.75 -24.07
CA THR A 190 2.35 2.13 -25.25
C THR A 190 1.80 2.80 -26.51
N GLN A 191 2.67 3.40 -27.29
CA GLN A 191 2.30 4.01 -28.58
C GLN A 191 2.70 3.08 -29.71
N SER A 192 1.82 2.97 -30.69
CA SER A 192 2.07 2.16 -31.89
C SER A 192 1.77 2.97 -33.16
N GLN A 193 2.63 2.83 -34.16
CA GLN A 193 2.53 3.50 -35.46
C GLN A 193 2.81 2.53 -36.59
N GLN A 194 2.02 2.60 -37.67
CA GLN A 194 2.29 1.88 -38.90
C GLN A 194 3.31 2.63 -39.73
N VAL A 195 4.34 1.93 -40.22
CA VAL A 195 5.35 2.50 -41.11
C VAL A 195 5.55 1.59 -42.33
N THR A 196 5.72 2.20 -43.50
CA THR A 196 6.06 1.50 -44.73
C THR A 196 7.53 1.71 -45.02
N VAL A 197 8.33 0.66 -44.93
CA VAL A 197 9.77 0.70 -45.18
C VAL A 197 10.03 0.48 -46.66
N SER A 198 10.77 1.37 -47.32
CA SER A 198 11.28 1.23 -48.66
C SER A 198 12.80 1.31 -48.67
N ALA A 199 13.46 0.83 -49.72
CA ALA A 199 14.92 0.94 -49.89
C ALA A 199 15.35 2.32 -50.40
N GLU A 200 14.42 3.08 -50.95
CA GLU A 200 14.69 4.33 -51.65
C GLU A 200 14.86 5.54 -50.75
N ALA A 201 14.16 5.52 -49.57
CA ALA A 201 14.23 6.63 -48.62
C ALA A 201 14.14 6.12 -47.18
N PRO A 202 14.92 6.69 -46.26
CA PRO A 202 14.78 6.44 -44.83
C PRO A 202 13.38 6.90 -44.36
N GLN A 203 12.73 6.09 -43.51
CA GLN A 203 11.45 6.43 -42.89
C GLN A 203 11.66 7.01 -41.51
N THR A 204 10.92 8.07 -41.21
CA THR A 204 10.93 8.68 -39.87
C THR A 204 9.63 8.34 -39.13
N ALA A 205 9.74 7.83 -37.91
CA ALA A 205 8.62 7.58 -37.01
C ALA A 205 8.91 8.15 -35.62
N ASN A 206 8.26 9.23 -35.25
CA ASN A 206 8.42 9.85 -33.95
C ASN A 206 7.31 9.41 -33.01
N PHE A 207 7.62 9.26 -31.73
CA PHE A 207 6.66 8.92 -30.70
C PHE A 207 6.65 9.99 -29.62
N GLU A 208 5.45 10.36 -29.17
CA GLU A 208 5.25 11.15 -27.96
C GLU A 208 4.53 10.25 -26.94
N LEU A 209 5.24 9.89 -25.86
CA LEU A 209 4.72 8.99 -24.86
C LEU A 209 4.06 9.79 -23.74
N HIS A 210 2.81 9.46 -23.46
CA HIS A 210 2.02 10.00 -22.36
C HIS A 210 2.06 9.07 -21.16
N GLU A 211 1.83 9.60 -19.95
CA GLU A 211 1.72 8.75 -18.76
C GLU A 211 0.50 7.83 -18.87
N SER A 212 0.69 6.56 -18.52
CA SER A 212 -0.39 5.57 -18.57
C SER A 212 -1.43 5.88 -17.48
N GLN A 213 -2.63 6.22 -17.87
CA GLN A 213 -3.77 6.40 -16.97
C GLN A 213 -4.42 5.08 -16.54
N GLN A 214 -4.08 3.97 -17.18
CA GLN A 214 -4.71 2.66 -16.94
C GLN A 214 -3.95 1.75 -15.99
N ASP A 215 -2.65 1.95 -15.82
CA ASP A 215 -1.83 1.12 -14.94
C ASP A 215 -1.13 2.01 -13.92
N LEU A 216 -1.61 1.98 -12.68
CA LEU A 216 -0.87 2.43 -11.50
C LEU A 216 0.32 1.47 -11.23
N LYS A 217 1.04 1.07 -12.30
CA LYS A 217 2.26 0.28 -12.16
C LYS A 217 3.38 1.18 -11.70
N GLU A 218 4.12 0.70 -10.73
CA GLU A 218 5.34 1.32 -10.24
C GLU A 218 6.30 1.59 -11.41
N VAL A 219 6.48 2.86 -11.73
CA VAL A 219 7.41 3.29 -12.76
C VAL A 219 8.65 3.87 -12.11
N VAL A 220 9.74 3.16 -12.23
CA VAL A 220 11.07 3.74 -12.01
C VAL A 220 11.46 4.55 -13.24
N VAL A 221 10.97 5.79 -13.33
CA VAL A 221 11.42 6.72 -14.36
C VAL A 221 12.71 7.41 -13.89
N SER A 222 13.86 6.85 -14.23
CA SER A 222 15.10 7.59 -14.09
C SER A 222 15.21 8.58 -15.24
N GLY A 223 14.98 9.85 -14.96
CA GLY A 223 15.28 10.94 -15.91
C GLY A 223 14.09 11.82 -16.34
N SER A 224 12.84 11.55 -15.94
CA SER A 224 11.74 12.45 -16.27
C SER A 224 11.66 13.65 -15.32
N LYS A 225 11.17 14.79 -15.82
CA LYS A 225 10.89 16.01 -15.07
C LYS A 225 9.72 15.86 -14.08
N VAL A 226 9.09 14.70 -14.02
CA VAL A 226 7.90 14.44 -13.20
C VAL A 226 8.27 14.50 -11.72
N ASN A 227 7.49 15.24 -10.96
CA ASN A 227 7.61 15.34 -9.51
C ASN A 227 7.33 13.99 -8.87
N LYS A 228 8.38 13.25 -8.50
CA LYS A 228 8.28 11.90 -7.92
C LYS A 228 7.46 11.87 -6.64
N TYR A 229 7.38 12.99 -5.90
CA TYR A 229 6.63 13.10 -4.64
C TYR A 229 5.17 13.54 -4.86
N GLY A 230 4.85 14.18 -6.01
CA GLY A 230 3.57 14.83 -6.27
C GLY A 230 2.44 13.94 -6.77
N ARG A 231 2.73 12.70 -7.14
CA ARG A 231 1.72 11.77 -7.64
C ARG A 231 0.80 11.33 -6.50
N LYS A 232 -0.48 11.64 -6.63
CA LYS A 232 -1.51 11.34 -5.61
C LYS A 232 -2.58 10.36 -6.07
N GLU A 233 -2.51 9.85 -7.29
CA GLU A 233 -3.47 8.89 -7.83
C GLU A 233 -3.49 7.62 -6.98
N SER A 234 -4.69 7.18 -6.62
CA SER A 234 -4.90 5.96 -5.85
C SER A 234 -6.27 5.34 -6.15
N GLU A 235 -6.27 4.08 -6.44
CA GLU A 235 -7.48 3.27 -6.58
C GLU A 235 -8.15 2.95 -5.22
N TYR A 236 -7.40 3.05 -4.11
CA TYR A 236 -7.89 2.64 -2.79
C TYR A 236 -8.74 3.71 -2.10
N ILE A 237 -8.43 5.00 -2.32
CA ILE A 237 -9.04 6.11 -1.55
C ILE A 237 -10.53 6.26 -1.85
N ALA A 238 -10.90 6.26 -3.14
CA ALA A 238 -12.29 6.35 -3.58
C ALA A 238 -12.86 4.99 -4.03
N ARG A 239 -12.03 3.96 -4.09
CA ARG A 239 -12.33 2.66 -4.76
C ARG A 239 -12.73 2.84 -6.24
N LEU A 240 -12.33 3.95 -6.81
CA LEU A 240 -12.50 4.34 -8.21
C LEU A 240 -11.19 4.93 -8.72
N PRO A 241 -10.82 4.69 -9.97
CA PRO A 241 -9.63 5.29 -10.59
C PRO A 241 -9.92 6.75 -10.98
N ILE A 242 -9.95 7.65 -9.99
CA ILE A 242 -10.21 9.08 -10.20
C ILE A 242 -8.98 9.91 -9.87
N LYS A 243 -8.80 11.01 -10.60
CA LYS A 243 -7.72 11.97 -10.37
C LYS A 243 -7.90 12.68 -9.02
N ASN A 244 -6.79 13.17 -8.44
CA ASN A 244 -6.85 13.97 -7.21
C ASN A 244 -7.77 15.18 -7.32
N LEU A 245 -7.76 15.89 -8.46
CA LEU A 245 -8.62 17.05 -8.73
C LEU A 245 -10.11 16.71 -8.90
N GLU A 246 -10.44 15.44 -9.10
CA GLU A 246 -11.81 14.92 -9.24
C GLU A 246 -12.32 14.22 -7.96
N ASN A 247 -11.51 14.18 -6.91
CA ASN A 247 -11.90 13.59 -5.64
C ASN A 247 -12.29 14.69 -4.64
N PRO A 248 -13.53 14.73 -4.13
CA PRO A 248 -13.95 15.75 -3.18
C PRO A 248 -13.36 15.56 -1.78
N GLN A 249 -12.65 14.46 -1.53
CA GLN A 249 -12.06 14.15 -0.23
C GLN A 249 -10.60 14.60 -0.15
N VAL A 250 -10.19 15.10 1.02
CA VAL A 250 -8.79 15.42 1.31
C VAL A 250 -8.04 14.16 1.76
N TYR A 251 -6.90 13.95 1.15
CA TYR A 251 -5.96 12.90 1.50
C TYR A 251 -4.54 13.31 1.18
N SER A 252 -3.58 12.69 1.84
CA SER A 252 -2.15 12.86 1.60
C SER A 252 -1.50 11.55 1.21
N VAL A 253 -0.51 11.62 0.34
CA VAL A 253 0.26 10.45 -0.12
C VAL A 253 1.74 10.70 0.14
N VAL A 254 2.34 9.88 0.98
CA VAL A 254 3.79 9.88 1.25
C VAL A 254 4.41 8.71 0.51
N ARG A 255 5.22 8.99 -0.51
CA ARG A 255 5.78 7.97 -1.39
C ARG A 255 7.15 7.49 -0.92
N LYS A 256 7.53 6.28 -1.36
CA LYS A 256 8.84 5.67 -1.01
C LYS A 256 10.04 6.56 -1.35
N GLU A 257 9.97 7.31 -2.43
CA GLU A 257 11.04 8.20 -2.86
C GLU A 257 11.38 9.24 -1.79
N LEU A 258 10.35 9.76 -1.09
CA LEU A 258 10.56 10.72 -0.01
C LEU A 258 11.19 10.06 1.22
N PHE A 259 10.61 8.98 1.73
CA PHE A 259 11.15 8.35 2.93
C PHE A 259 12.47 7.58 2.68
N THR A 260 12.78 7.18 1.44
CA THR A 260 14.12 6.68 1.06
C THR A 260 15.16 7.80 1.13
N THR A 261 14.84 9.01 0.61
CA THR A 261 15.73 10.17 0.72
C THR A 261 15.98 10.58 2.19
N GLN A 262 14.96 10.40 3.02
CA GLN A 262 15.02 10.67 4.46
C GLN A 262 15.61 9.50 5.29
N ILE A 263 16.03 8.38 4.69
CA ILE A 263 16.47 7.15 5.37
C ILE A 263 15.49 6.77 6.49
N ALA A 264 14.19 6.74 6.21
CA ALA A 264 13.21 6.36 7.21
C ALA A 264 13.33 4.86 7.51
N THR A 265 13.63 4.52 8.76
CA THR A 265 13.76 3.15 9.25
C THR A 265 12.49 2.66 9.93
N THR A 266 11.58 3.56 10.26
CA THR A 266 10.29 3.30 10.89
C THR A 266 9.14 4.05 10.20
N LEU A 267 7.92 3.58 10.39
CA LEU A 267 6.73 4.30 9.90
C LEU A 267 6.51 5.65 10.60
N ASP A 268 6.90 5.76 11.86
CA ASP A 268 6.79 7.01 12.60
C ASP A 268 7.51 8.15 11.86
N GLU A 269 8.67 7.85 11.26
CA GLU A 269 9.42 8.81 10.44
C GLU A 269 8.70 9.15 9.13
N THR A 270 8.02 8.18 8.51
CA THR A 270 7.22 8.44 7.31
C THR A 270 5.98 9.30 7.61
N TYR A 271 5.34 9.07 8.76
CA TYR A 271 4.15 9.81 9.17
C TYR A 271 4.41 11.30 9.42
N ARG A 272 5.64 11.67 9.81
CA ARG A 272 6.03 13.08 9.97
C ARG A 272 5.85 13.92 8.70
N ASN A 273 5.73 13.28 7.53
CA ASN A 273 5.47 13.95 6.25
C ASN A 273 3.97 14.15 5.95
N ILE A 274 3.05 13.65 6.80
CA ILE A 274 1.61 13.82 6.62
C ILE A 274 1.20 15.17 7.22
N PRO A 275 0.65 16.11 6.44
CA PRO A 275 0.25 17.43 6.92
C PRO A 275 -0.75 17.36 8.08
N GLY A 276 -0.50 18.12 9.15
CA GLY A 276 -1.38 18.22 10.31
C GLY A 276 -1.57 16.90 11.08
N ALA A 277 -0.74 15.88 10.83
CA ALA A 277 -0.76 14.63 11.55
C ALA A 277 0.35 14.59 12.61
N LEU A 278 -0.01 14.18 13.81
CA LEU A 278 0.92 13.91 14.89
C LEU A 278 1.13 12.41 15.02
N VAL A 279 2.38 11.98 15.04
CA VAL A 279 2.72 10.57 15.29
C VAL A 279 2.27 10.18 16.68
N SER A 280 1.53 9.10 16.78
CA SER A 280 1.02 8.56 18.03
C SER A 280 1.18 7.03 18.04
N ARG A 281 1.00 6.43 19.21
CA ARG A 281 0.93 4.98 19.34
C ARG A 281 -0.24 4.61 20.21
N THR A 282 -0.86 3.49 19.91
CA THR A 282 -1.87 2.94 20.82
C THR A 282 -1.23 2.48 22.12
N GLY A 283 -2.01 2.25 23.15
CA GLY A 283 -1.51 1.71 24.43
C GLY A 283 -0.74 0.39 24.29
N ALA A 284 -0.97 -0.38 23.21
CA ALA A 284 -0.22 -1.57 22.86
C ALA A 284 1.04 -1.27 22.01
N GLY A 285 1.41 -0.01 21.81
CA GLY A 285 2.59 0.40 21.04
C GLY A 285 2.43 0.36 19.53
N MET A 286 1.23 0.12 19.01
CA MET A 286 0.97 0.12 17.56
C MET A 286 1.04 1.53 16.98
N PRO A 287 1.63 1.71 15.79
CA PRO A 287 1.72 3.02 15.15
C PRO A 287 0.34 3.54 14.77
N ALA A 288 0.10 4.79 15.04
CA ALA A 288 -1.10 5.53 14.70
C ALA A 288 -0.76 6.99 14.43
N ILE A 289 -1.69 7.75 13.90
CA ILE A 289 -1.58 9.21 13.84
C ILE A 289 -2.78 9.84 14.54
N THR A 290 -2.58 11.00 15.11
CA THR A 290 -3.65 11.91 15.52
C THR A 290 -3.79 12.97 14.45
N ALA A 291 -4.94 13.01 13.79
CA ALA A 291 -5.27 13.97 12.75
C ALA A 291 -6.61 14.63 13.09
N ARG A 292 -6.73 15.93 12.84
CA ARG A 292 -7.96 16.70 13.13
C ARG A 292 -8.46 16.52 14.57
N GLY A 293 -7.54 16.28 15.50
CA GLY A 293 -7.85 16.09 16.92
C GLY A 293 -8.39 14.71 17.32
N PHE A 294 -8.35 13.72 16.44
CA PHE A 294 -8.71 12.34 16.73
C PHE A 294 -7.61 11.38 16.32
N THR A 295 -7.34 10.37 17.14
CA THR A 295 -6.43 9.29 16.75
C THR A 295 -7.10 8.46 15.66
N THR A 296 -6.34 8.07 14.63
CA THR A 296 -6.85 7.20 13.56
C THR A 296 -7.26 5.84 14.11
N GLY A 297 -8.13 5.17 13.35
CA GLY A 297 -8.50 3.79 13.61
C GLY A 297 -7.40 2.79 13.26
N ASP A 298 -7.77 1.52 13.12
CA ASP A 298 -6.89 0.49 12.59
C ASP A 298 -6.44 0.84 11.17
N ASN A 299 -5.24 0.39 10.82
CA ASN A 299 -4.68 0.67 9.51
C ASN A 299 -5.17 -0.31 8.45
N LEU A 300 -5.20 0.14 7.20
CA LEU A 300 -5.47 -0.68 6.04
C LEU A 300 -4.16 -1.08 5.34
N ARG A 301 -4.19 -2.19 4.62
CA ARG A 301 -3.17 -2.62 3.68
C ARG A 301 -3.83 -2.90 2.32
N ASN A 302 -3.41 -2.18 1.27
CA ASN A 302 -4.03 -2.25 -0.06
C ASN A 302 -5.57 -2.11 -0.01
N GLY A 303 -6.07 -1.18 0.83
CA GLY A 303 -7.51 -0.92 1.00
C GLY A 303 -8.28 -1.95 1.83
N MET A 304 -7.63 -2.99 2.35
CA MET A 304 -8.21 -4.07 3.15
C MET A 304 -7.85 -3.93 4.63
N ALA A 305 -8.73 -4.40 5.48
CA ALA A 305 -8.51 -4.42 6.92
C ALA A 305 -7.34 -5.32 7.29
N THR A 306 -6.39 -4.79 8.04
CA THR A 306 -5.29 -5.56 8.62
C THR A 306 -5.21 -5.27 10.11
N PHE A 307 -4.75 -6.24 10.86
CA PHE A 307 -4.47 -6.04 12.27
C PHE A 307 -2.96 -6.06 12.49
N LEU A 308 -2.43 -4.89 12.81
CA LEU A 308 -1.01 -4.72 13.03
C LEU A 308 -0.72 -4.80 14.52
N LYS A 309 -0.23 -5.93 14.98
CA LYS A 309 0.38 -6.07 16.31
C LYS A 309 1.83 -5.58 16.32
N THR A 310 2.44 -5.48 15.15
CA THR A 310 3.81 -4.99 14.97
C THR A 310 3.80 -3.77 14.05
N ASN A 311 4.90 -3.03 14.04
CA ASN A 311 5.11 -1.98 13.04
C ASN A 311 5.26 -2.63 11.65
N ILE A 312 4.59 -2.06 10.64
CA ILE A 312 4.96 -2.32 9.25
C ILE A 312 6.33 -1.68 8.98
N ASP A 313 7.18 -2.40 8.30
CA ASP A 313 8.49 -1.88 7.92
C ASP A 313 8.40 -1.06 6.62
N PRO A 314 9.00 0.14 6.54
CA PRO A 314 9.01 0.94 5.32
C PRO A 314 9.55 0.21 4.07
N VAL A 315 10.40 -0.80 4.23
CA VAL A 315 10.98 -1.55 3.10
C VAL A 315 9.92 -2.23 2.23
N ILE A 316 8.80 -2.67 2.82
CA ILE A 316 7.73 -3.34 2.07
C ILE A 316 6.71 -2.36 1.49
N VAL A 317 6.76 -1.07 1.88
CA VAL A 317 5.77 -0.05 1.55
C VAL A 317 6.17 0.71 0.29
N GLU A 318 5.25 0.81 -0.67
CA GLU A 318 5.37 1.66 -1.86
C GLU A 318 4.99 3.10 -1.57
N ARG A 319 3.89 3.28 -0.79
CA ARG A 319 3.41 4.58 -0.33
C ARG A 319 2.49 4.44 0.88
N VAL A 320 2.42 5.50 1.66
CA VAL A 320 1.47 5.66 2.76
C VAL A 320 0.40 6.66 2.33
N GLU A 321 -0.86 6.27 2.43
CA GLU A 321 -2.01 7.12 2.13
C GLU A 321 -2.73 7.46 3.43
N SER A 322 -2.87 8.75 3.73
CA SER A 322 -3.64 9.23 4.88
C SER A 322 -4.93 9.86 4.39
N ILE A 323 -6.05 9.18 4.63
CA ILE A 323 -7.39 9.65 4.29
C ILE A 323 -7.94 10.38 5.51
N LYS A 324 -8.24 11.68 5.37
CA LYS A 324 -8.64 12.54 6.49
C LYS A 324 -10.14 12.58 6.70
N GLY A 325 -10.54 12.68 7.97
CA GLY A 325 -11.93 12.80 8.39
C GLY A 325 -12.70 11.47 8.43
N PRO A 326 -13.98 11.50 8.85
CA PRO A 326 -14.81 10.32 9.03
C PRO A 326 -15.17 9.67 7.69
N SER A 327 -14.49 8.59 7.32
CA SER A 327 -14.60 7.95 6.00
C SER A 327 -15.31 6.59 6.05
N SER A 328 -16.33 6.43 6.92
CA SER A 328 -17.02 5.15 7.10
C SER A 328 -17.76 4.67 5.85
N THR A 329 -18.16 5.58 4.95
CA THR A 329 -18.92 5.25 3.72
C THR A 329 -18.23 4.22 2.83
N LEU A 330 -16.90 4.16 2.78
CA LEU A 330 -16.18 3.17 1.98
C LEU A 330 -15.50 2.09 2.85
N PHE A 331 -15.14 2.40 4.10
CA PHE A 331 -14.29 1.53 4.90
C PHE A 331 -15.00 0.96 6.15
N GLY A 332 -16.22 1.43 6.46
CA GLY A 332 -17.00 0.97 7.61
C GLY A 332 -16.49 1.48 8.97
N SER A 333 -17.27 1.22 10.02
CA SER A 333 -16.98 1.73 11.38
C SER A 333 -15.84 1.02 12.09
N THR A 334 -15.54 -0.20 11.71
CA THR A 334 -14.52 -1.03 12.38
C THR A 334 -13.11 -0.52 12.10
N MET A 335 -12.90 0.08 10.91
CA MET A 335 -11.59 0.51 10.44
C MET A 335 -11.36 2.01 10.55
N VAL A 336 -12.41 2.80 10.71
CA VAL A 336 -12.33 4.26 10.65
C VAL A 336 -12.56 4.87 12.02
N ASN A 337 -11.76 5.86 12.37
CA ASN A 337 -12.04 6.79 13.44
C ASN A 337 -12.32 8.19 12.85
N PHE A 338 -12.76 9.14 13.67
CA PHE A 338 -13.19 10.46 13.20
C PHE A 338 -12.04 11.32 12.64
N GLY A 339 -10.78 11.02 13.00
CA GLY A 339 -9.57 11.62 12.40
C GLY A 339 -9.23 11.12 11.00
N GLY A 340 -9.78 9.97 10.63
CA GLY A 340 -9.49 9.29 9.37
C GLY A 340 -8.84 7.93 9.54
N LEU A 341 -8.12 7.51 8.52
CA LEU A 341 -7.39 6.23 8.49
C LEU A 341 -6.09 6.34 7.70
N VAL A 342 -5.21 5.36 7.90
CA VAL A 342 -3.98 5.18 7.12
C VAL A 342 -4.08 3.90 6.31
N ASN A 343 -3.74 3.98 5.03
CA ASN A 343 -3.63 2.84 4.13
C ASN A 343 -2.17 2.68 3.67
N TYR A 344 -1.60 1.49 3.84
CA TYR A 344 -0.30 1.14 3.31
C TYR A 344 -0.48 0.45 1.98
N VAL A 345 0.09 1.01 0.95
CA VAL A 345 0.18 0.34 -0.34
C VAL A 345 1.52 -0.38 -0.41
N ILE A 346 1.46 -1.69 -0.56
CA ILE A 346 2.64 -2.55 -0.55
C ILE A 346 3.22 -2.66 -1.95
N LYS A 347 4.54 -2.81 -2.03
CA LYS A 347 5.27 -2.99 -3.28
C LYS A 347 4.77 -4.22 -4.03
N LYS A 348 4.40 -4.05 -5.31
CA LYS A 348 3.95 -5.11 -6.21
C LYS A 348 5.04 -5.48 -7.22
N PRO A 349 5.01 -6.70 -7.81
CA PRO A 349 5.91 -7.07 -8.89
C PRO A 349 5.74 -6.21 -10.15
N TYR A 350 6.81 -6.08 -10.94
CA TYR A 350 6.86 -5.37 -12.22
C TYR A 350 7.58 -6.21 -13.29
N ASP A 351 7.49 -5.83 -14.55
CA ASP A 351 7.82 -6.64 -15.73
C ASP A 351 9.30 -6.66 -16.12
N THR A 352 10.18 -6.07 -15.31
CA THR A 352 11.65 -6.07 -15.56
C THR A 352 12.37 -6.70 -14.37
N PHE A 353 13.49 -7.38 -14.64
CA PHE A 353 14.39 -7.80 -13.55
C PHE A 353 15.04 -6.56 -12.94
N GLY A 354 15.14 -6.55 -11.60
CA GLY A 354 15.80 -5.47 -10.89
C GLY A 354 15.62 -5.55 -9.39
N GLY A 355 16.34 -4.71 -8.69
CA GLY A 355 16.24 -4.69 -7.23
C GLY A 355 17.24 -3.77 -6.57
N GLU A 356 17.20 -3.81 -5.23
CA GLU A 356 18.13 -3.05 -4.38
C GLU A 356 18.42 -3.86 -3.12
N VAL A 357 19.70 -3.93 -2.73
CA VAL A 357 20.12 -4.41 -1.41
C VAL A 357 20.82 -3.25 -0.72
N SER A 358 20.42 -2.96 0.53
CA SER A 358 21.02 -1.87 1.29
C SER A 358 21.42 -2.27 2.71
N TYR A 359 22.50 -1.64 3.19
CA TYR A 359 22.92 -1.72 4.59
C TYR A 359 22.92 -0.31 5.19
N THR A 360 22.34 -0.18 6.38
CA THR A 360 22.30 1.07 7.14
C THR A 360 22.86 0.83 8.52
N ALA A 361 23.81 1.64 8.94
CA ALA A 361 24.35 1.72 10.30
C ALA A 361 24.03 3.09 10.91
N GLY A 362 23.97 3.17 12.22
CA GLY A 362 23.67 4.44 12.87
C GLY A 362 23.90 4.44 14.36
N SER A 363 23.54 5.57 14.99
CA SER A 363 23.54 5.73 16.43
C SER A 363 22.71 4.65 17.12
N PHE A 364 23.04 4.35 18.37
CA PHE A 364 22.36 3.34 19.20
C PHE A 364 22.51 1.91 18.65
N ASP A 365 23.70 1.61 18.12
CA ASP A 365 24.05 0.31 17.53
C ASP A 365 23.09 -0.15 16.43
N LEU A 366 22.47 0.83 15.74
CA LEU A 366 21.58 0.52 14.63
C LEU A 366 22.35 -0.21 13.52
N SER A 367 21.85 -1.38 13.19
CA SER A 367 22.29 -2.24 12.09
C SER A 367 21.07 -2.76 11.34
N ARG A 368 20.98 -2.41 10.05
CA ARG A 368 19.82 -2.72 9.23
C ARG A 368 20.23 -3.18 7.83
N LEU A 369 19.87 -4.40 7.48
CA LEU A 369 19.98 -4.95 6.13
C LEU A 369 18.61 -5.00 5.48
N THR A 370 18.49 -4.51 4.24
CA THR A 370 17.24 -4.63 3.46
C THR A 370 17.51 -5.23 2.09
N ALA A 371 16.52 -5.94 1.56
CA ALA A 371 16.55 -6.48 0.20
C ALA A 371 15.19 -6.26 -0.47
N ASP A 372 15.22 -5.90 -1.75
CA ASP A 372 14.06 -5.74 -2.63
C ASP A 372 14.45 -6.33 -3.99
N VAL A 373 13.88 -7.46 -4.36
CA VAL A 373 14.26 -8.19 -5.58
C VAL A 373 13.01 -8.50 -6.38
N ASN A 374 13.00 -8.12 -7.65
CA ASN A 374 11.92 -8.34 -8.59
C ASN A 374 12.35 -9.20 -9.77
N VAL A 375 11.59 -10.23 -10.09
CA VAL A 375 11.91 -11.21 -11.12
C VAL A 375 10.67 -11.53 -11.96
N PRO A 376 10.66 -11.22 -13.26
CA PRO A 376 9.73 -11.88 -14.19
C PRO A 376 10.09 -13.37 -14.31
N LEU A 377 9.12 -14.26 -14.03
CA LEU A 377 9.37 -15.70 -13.94
C LEU A 377 9.25 -16.43 -15.29
N ASN A 378 8.66 -15.78 -16.30
CA ASN A 378 8.52 -16.33 -17.65
C ASN A 378 8.84 -15.27 -18.72
N GLN A 379 9.04 -15.72 -19.96
CA GLN A 379 9.46 -14.85 -21.07
C GLN A 379 8.40 -13.87 -21.52
N ASP A 380 7.12 -14.23 -21.46
CA ASP A 380 5.98 -13.38 -21.79
C ASP A 380 5.60 -12.41 -20.66
N LYS A 381 6.31 -12.49 -19.50
CA LYS A 381 6.13 -11.62 -18.35
C LYS A 381 4.72 -11.65 -17.76
N SER A 382 3.98 -12.72 -18.01
CA SER A 382 2.66 -12.93 -17.43
C SER A 382 2.73 -13.35 -15.98
N LEU A 383 3.82 -13.97 -15.53
CA LEU A 383 4.07 -14.38 -14.16
C LEU A 383 5.24 -13.59 -13.57
N LEU A 384 4.96 -12.79 -12.55
CA LEU A 384 5.90 -11.89 -11.91
C LEU A 384 6.03 -12.22 -10.43
N PHE A 385 7.23 -12.10 -9.91
CA PHE A 385 7.55 -12.29 -8.49
C PHE A 385 8.37 -11.13 -7.96
N ARG A 386 8.07 -10.69 -6.75
CA ARG A 386 8.88 -9.72 -5.99
C ARG A 386 8.98 -10.18 -4.55
N VAL A 387 10.13 -10.04 -3.96
CA VAL A 387 10.32 -10.25 -2.52
C VAL A 387 11.03 -9.04 -1.92
N THR A 388 10.49 -8.54 -0.82
CA THR A 388 11.11 -7.49 -0.04
C THR A 388 11.31 -7.96 1.40
N GLY A 389 12.34 -7.47 2.07
CA GLY A 389 12.59 -7.85 3.45
C GLY A 389 13.59 -6.97 4.16
N ALA A 390 13.59 -7.07 5.50
CA ALA A 390 14.56 -6.40 6.35
C ALA A 390 14.93 -7.24 7.57
N LEU A 391 16.19 -7.09 7.98
CA LEU A 391 16.71 -7.45 9.29
C LEU A 391 17.15 -6.16 9.96
N HIS A 392 16.60 -5.83 11.12
CA HIS A 392 16.87 -4.58 11.84
C HIS A 392 17.16 -4.87 13.30
N LYS A 393 18.22 -4.27 13.82
CA LYS A 393 18.58 -4.25 15.24
C LYS A 393 18.88 -2.82 15.63
N GLU A 394 18.40 -2.40 16.78
CA GLU A 394 18.68 -1.08 17.34
C GLU A 394 18.51 -1.14 18.86
N ASN A 395 19.42 -0.51 19.59
CA ASN A 395 19.28 -0.27 21.02
C ASN A 395 18.50 1.03 21.28
N SER A 396 17.94 1.19 22.48
CA SER A 396 17.38 2.45 22.90
C SER A 396 18.48 3.49 23.13
N PHE A 397 18.15 4.77 23.01
CA PHE A 397 18.99 5.85 23.52
C PHE A 397 18.93 5.98 25.05
N GLN A 398 17.95 5.31 25.66
CA GLN A 398 17.85 5.20 27.13
C GLN A 398 18.79 4.11 27.65
N ASP A 399 19.00 4.07 28.94
CA ASP A 399 19.89 3.11 29.62
C ASP A 399 19.54 1.64 29.35
N GLN A 400 18.26 1.34 29.12
CA GLN A 400 17.76 0.03 28.74
C GLN A 400 16.79 0.18 27.54
N GLY A 401 16.63 -0.88 26.81
CA GLY A 401 15.71 -0.98 25.70
C GLY A 401 16.39 -1.40 24.41
N PHE A 402 15.69 -2.17 23.59
CA PHE A 402 16.14 -2.57 22.26
C PHE A 402 14.96 -2.97 21.37
N GLN A 403 15.20 -3.04 20.07
CA GLN A 403 14.28 -3.58 19.10
C GLN A 403 15.01 -4.40 18.05
N ASN A 404 14.60 -5.65 17.85
CA ASN A 404 15.00 -6.53 16.76
C ASN A 404 13.78 -6.82 15.90
N LEU A 405 13.83 -6.50 14.61
CA LEU A 405 12.74 -6.71 13.67
C LEU A 405 13.23 -7.55 12.49
N GLN A 406 12.40 -8.48 12.08
CA GLN A 406 12.56 -9.28 10.87
C GLN A 406 11.26 -9.20 10.07
N VAL A 407 11.36 -8.91 8.78
CA VAL A 407 10.22 -8.91 7.87
C VAL A 407 10.60 -9.52 6.55
N ILE A 408 9.67 -10.30 5.98
CA ILE A 408 9.74 -10.79 4.61
C ILE A 408 8.36 -10.63 3.98
N SER A 409 8.31 -10.09 2.76
CA SER A 409 7.06 -9.86 2.03
C SER A 409 7.20 -10.34 0.58
N PRO A 410 6.83 -11.60 0.28
CA PRO A 410 6.70 -12.10 -1.07
C PRO A 410 5.41 -11.60 -1.73
N SER A 411 5.47 -11.33 -3.02
CA SER A 411 4.34 -10.93 -3.86
C SER A 411 4.43 -11.61 -5.22
N PHE A 412 3.30 -12.13 -5.70
CA PHE A 412 3.14 -12.76 -7.01
C PHE A 412 2.03 -12.04 -7.78
N THR A 413 2.26 -11.83 -9.06
CA THR A 413 1.22 -11.36 -9.99
C THR A 413 1.19 -12.29 -11.18
N TYR A 414 -0.01 -12.79 -11.54
CA TYR A 414 -0.22 -13.65 -12.67
C TYR A 414 -1.32 -13.11 -13.59
N GLN A 415 -0.91 -12.66 -14.77
CA GLN A 415 -1.81 -12.22 -15.84
C GLN A 415 -2.16 -13.43 -16.69
N ILE A 416 -3.32 -14.05 -16.45
CA ILE A 416 -3.75 -15.26 -17.18
C ILE A 416 -4.05 -14.94 -18.64
N ASN A 417 -4.73 -13.80 -18.86
CA ASN A 417 -5.05 -13.26 -20.17
C ASN A 417 -5.38 -11.75 -20.04
N ASP A 418 -5.74 -11.10 -21.14
CA ASP A 418 -6.04 -9.65 -21.17
C ASP A 418 -7.21 -9.22 -20.23
N ARG A 419 -7.99 -10.18 -19.73
CA ARG A 419 -9.15 -9.91 -18.88
C ARG A 419 -8.98 -10.33 -17.43
N LEU A 420 -8.10 -11.27 -17.10
CA LEU A 420 -8.01 -11.85 -15.77
C LEU A 420 -6.60 -11.79 -15.22
N LYS A 421 -6.47 -11.13 -14.09
CA LYS A 421 -5.22 -10.98 -13.33
C LYS A 421 -5.42 -11.40 -11.88
N PHE A 422 -4.47 -12.15 -11.34
CA PHE A 422 -4.38 -12.51 -9.94
C PHE A 422 -3.15 -11.85 -9.30
N THR A 423 -3.31 -11.43 -8.05
CA THR A 423 -2.21 -10.98 -7.20
C THR A 423 -2.31 -11.70 -5.86
N LEU A 424 -1.21 -12.27 -5.41
CA LEU A 424 -1.08 -12.91 -4.10
C LEU A 424 0.09 -12.25 -3.36
N ASP A 425 -0.20 -11.60 -2.26
CA ASP A 425 0.78 -10.92 -1.42
C ASP A 425 0.81 -11.55 -0.03
N GLY A 426 2.00 -11.61 0.57
CA GLY A 426 2.16 -11.93 1.98
C GLY A 426 3.08 -10.94 2.67
N ASP A 427 2.94 -10.75 3.97
CA ASP A 427 3.98 -10.17 4.82
C ASP A 427 4.02 -10.89 6.16
N PHE A 428 5.23 -11.21 6.59
CA PHE A 428 5.53 -11.99 7.79
C PHE A 428 6.54 -11.21 8.61
N THR A 429 6.10 -10.69 9.77
CA THR A 429 6.90 -9.82 10.61
C THR A 429 7.06 -10.43 12.00
N ARG A 430 8.27 -10.39 12.53
CA ARG A 430 8.58 -10.72 13.92
C ARG A 430 9.35 -9.58 14.54
N VAL A 431 8.94 -9.18 15.74
CA VAL A 431 9.61 -8.15 16.52
C VAL A 431 9.86 -8.68 17.93
N LYS A 432 11.11 -8.54 18.40
CA LYS A 432 11.47 -8.74 19.79
C LYS A 432 12.05 -7.43 20.33
N GLY A 433 11.55 -6.95 21.45
CA GLY A 433 12.02 -5.71 22.02
C GLY A 433 11.32 -5.35 23.31
N THR A 434 11.82 -4.34 23.97
CA THR A 434 11.22 -3.81 25.20
C THR A 434 9.98 -2.99 24.87
N SER A 435 8.96 -3.11 25.73
CA SER A 435 7.71 -2.36 25.57
C SER A 435 7.84 -0.93 26.08
N SER A 436 7.03 -0.04 25.52
CA SER A 436 6.95 1.34 26.01
C SER A 436 6.32 1.42 27.38
N ILE A 437 6.77 2.38 28.18
CA ILE A 437 6.18 2.74 29.46
C ILE A 437 5.02 3.71 29.20
N LEU A 438 3.91 3.53 29.87
CA LEU A 438 2.84 4.54 29.97
C LEU A 438 3.03 5.30 31.27
N LEU A 439 3.03 6.63 31.20
CA LEU A 439 3.04 7.48 32.39
C LEU A 439 1.61 7.91 32.73
N THR A 440 1.23 7.76 33.98
CA THR A 440 -0.02 8.27 34.52
C THR A 440 0.27 9.27 35.63
N ILE A 441 -0.24 10.50 35.47
CA ILE A 441 -0.02 11.62 36.36
C ILE A 441 -1.37 12.03 36.97
N PRO A 442 -1.73 11.54 38.15
CA PRO A 442 -2.93 11.98 38.86
C PRO A 442 -2.84 13.44 39.27
N THR A 443 -3.92 14.16 39.13
CA THR A 443 -4.00 15.62 39.38
C THR A 443 -3.64 16.05 40.79
N ASN A 444 -3.73 15.14 41.76
CA ASN A 444 -3.45 15.39 43.19
C ASN A 444 -2.08 14.87 43.66
N ALA A 445 -1.33 14.21 42.78
CA ALA A 445 -0.07 13.56 43.16
C ALA A 445 1.17 14.34 42.70
N PHE A 446 1.03 15.31 41.81
CA PHE A 446 2.14 16.01 41.20
C PHE A 446 1.79 17.49 40.90
N ASN A 447 2.60 18.42 41.40
CA ASN A 447 2.41 19.87 41.23
C ASN A 447 3.04 20.43 39.96
N GLY A 448 3.92 19.68 39.28
CA GLY A 448 4.51 20.09 38.00
C GLY A 448 3.45 20.33 36.93
N LYS A 449 3.80 21.16 35.94
CA LYS A 449 2.90 21.60 34.87
C LYS A 449 3.19 20.97 33.50
N SER A 450 4.36 20.35 33.37
CA SER A 450 4.80 19.78 32.08
C SER A 450 5.74 18.59 32.25
N PHE A 451 5.98 17.87 31.17
CA PHE A 451 6.95 16.77 31.11
C PHE A 451 8.38 17.21 31.44
N LYS A 452 8.71 18.51 31.34
CA LYS A 452 10.01 19.05 31.73
C LYS A 452 10.22 19.07 33.24
N ASP A 453 9.12 19.06 34.02
CA ASP A 453 9.14 19.13 35.47
C ASP A 453 9.23 17.73 36.10
N LEU A 454 9.18 16.63 35.27
CA LEU A 454 9.25 15.25 35.76
C LEU A 454 10.66 14.97 36.31
N PRO A 455 10.77 14.39 37.52
CA PRO A 455 12.05 14.04 38.13
C PRO A 455 12.75 12.83 37.50
N VAL A 456 12.10 12.14 36.54
CA VAL A 456 12.72 11.04 35.82
C VAL A 456 13.64 11.58 34.74
N GLY A 457 14.88 11.12 34.73
CA GLY A 457 15.88 11.52 33.74
C GLY A 457 15.45 11.10 32.32
N TYR A 458 15.69 11.97 31.35
CA TYR A 458 15.28 11.75 29.94
C TYR A 458 15.81 10.44 29.35
N ARG A 459 16.97 9.95 29.83
CA ARG A 459 17.62 8.73 29.41
C ARG A 459 17.33 7.52 30.31
N GLN A 460 16.51 7.68 31.35
CA GLN A 460 16.13 6.59 32.24
C GLN A 460 14.92 5.83 31.68
N SER A 461 15.04 4.52 31.57
CA SER A 461 13.95 3.65 31.08
C SER A 461 13.12 3.05 32.23
N LEU A 462 13.68 2.93 33.45
CA LEU A 462 13.07 2.33 34.64
C LEU A 462 12.67 0.84 34.51
N ILE A 463 13.10 0.18 33.43
CA ILE A 463 12.87 -1.23 33.14
C ILE A 463 14.18 -1.93 32.76
N ASP A 464 14.19 -3.26 32.74
CA ASP A 464 15.33 -4.07 32.34
C ASP A 464 15.09 -4.75 30.97
N ASN A 465 16.16 -5.02 30.23
CA ASN A 465 16.10 -5.66 28.91
C ASN A 465 15.55 -7.11 28.95
N SER A 466 15.57 -7.78 30.12
CA SER A 466 14.94 -9.10 30.28
C SER A 466 13.42 -9.07 30.03
N LEU A 467 12.78 -7.90 30.16
CA LEU A 467 11.34 -7.70 29.94
C LEU A 467 10.95 -7.58 28.46
N ALA A 468 11.79 -8.06 27.56
CA ALA A 468 11.48 -8.01 26.13
C ALA A 468 10.21 -8.80 25.78
N SER A 469 9.34 -8.16 25.02
CA SER A 469 8.14 -8.77 24.43
C SER A 469 8.46 -9.33 23.05
N GLN A 470 7.78 -10.41 22.67
CA GLN A 470 7.84 -10.96 21.31
C GLN A 470 6.48 -10.81 20.64
N GLN A 471 6.50 -10.28 19.43
CA GLN A 471 5.32 -9.97 18.64
C GLN A 471 5.46 -10.59 17.27
N SER A 472 4.34 -11.05 16.70
CA SER A 472 4.29 -11.54 15.33
C SER A 472 3.07 -10.97 14.59
N SER A 473 3.24 -10.75 13.29
CA SER A 473 2.15 -10.37 12.37
C SER A 473 2.34 -11.13 11.07
N ASN A 474 1.32 -11.88 10.67
CA ASN A 474 1.32 -12.67 9.44
C ASN A 474 0.08 -12.30 8.65
N ASN A 475 0.28 -11.80 7.44
CA ASN A 475 -0.81 -11.33 6.58
C ASN A 475 -0.69 -12.01 5.22
N ILE A 476 -1.83 -12.39 4.66
CA ILE A 476 -1.96 -12.95 3.31
C ILE A 476 -3.11 -12.22 2.63
N PHE A 477 -2.87 -11.73 1.42
CA PHE A 477 -3.85 -11.01 0.62
C PHE A 477 -3.92 -11.63 -0.78
N PHE A 478 -5.13 -11.81 -1.24
CA PHE A 478 -5.42 -12.28 -2.59
C PHE A 478 -6.33 -11.27 -3.27
N GLN A 479 -6.02 -10.94 -4.51
CA GLN A 479 -6.83 -10.07 -5.36
C GLN A 479 -7.03 -10.73 -6.73
N ALA A 480 -8.27 -10.74 -7.20
CA ALA A 480 -8.64 -11.15 -8.55
C ALA A 480 -9.28 -9.96 -9.26
N ASP A 481 -8.67 -9.49 -10.33
CA ASP A 481 -9.18 -8.44 -11.21
C ASP A 481 -9.70 -9.07 -12.50
N TYR A 482 -10.96 -8.84 -12.82
CA TYR A 482 -11.60 -9.34 -14.02
C TYR A 482 -12.23 -8.21 -14.82
N LYS A 483 -11.80 -8.02 -16.06
CA LYS A 483 -12.39 -7.08 -17.03
C LYS A 483 -13.62 -7.73 -17.65
N ILE A 484 -14.81 -7.36 -17.16
CA ILE A 484 -16.09 -7.87 -17.65
C ILE A 484 -16.33 -7.38 -19.08
N SER A 485 -16.15 -6.06 -19.30
CA SER A 485 -16.23 -5.37 -20.58
C SER A 485 -15.25 -4.19 -20.61
N GLU A 486 -15.27 -3.38 -21.68
CA GLU A 486 -14.46 -2.15 -21.73
C GLU A 486 -14.83 -1.16 -20.61
N ASN A 487 -16.08 -1.13 -20.20
CA ASN A 487 -16.63 -0.18 -19.24
C ASN A 487 -16.82 -0.76 -17.83
N TRP A 488 -16.67 -2.08 -17.64
CA TRP A 488 -16.97 -2.74 -16.37
C TRP A 488 -15.86 -3.67 -15.92
N ARG A 489 -15.52 -3.57 -14.65
CA ARG A 489 -14.54 -4.42 -13.99
C ARG A 489 -15.12 -5.02 -12.71
N SER A 490 -14.69 -6.22 -12.39
CA SER A 490 -14.93 -6.93 -11.14
C SER A 490 -13.62 -7.08 -10.41
N GLN A 491 -13.59 -6.78 -9.12
CA GLN A 491 -12.44 -6.97 -8.26
C GLN A 491 -12.89 -7.71 -7.00
N THR A 492 -12.33 -8.91 -6.79
CA THR A 492 -12.50 -9.70 -5.58
C THR A 492 -11.25 -9.61 -4.74
N ASN A 493 -11.36 -9.18 -3.50
CA ASN A 493 -10.25 -9.08 -2.55
C ASN A 493 -10.52 -9.99 -1.34
N TYR A 494 -9.52 -10.75 -0.93
CA TYR A 494 -9.54 -11.53 0.30
C TYR A 494 -8.30 -11.22 1.12
N ALA A 495 -8.50 -10.94 2.40
CA ALA A 495 -7.43 -10.70 3.37
C ALA A 495 -7.56 -11.65 4.56
N TYR A 496 -6.45 -12.23 4.98
CA TYR A 496 -6.33 -13.00 6.21
C TYR A 496 -5.14 -12.48 7.01
N SER A 497 -5.39 -12.03 8.23
CA SER A 497 -4.38 -11.43 9.10
C SER A 497 -4.38 -12.12 10.45
N LEU A 498 -3.20 -12.50 10.92
CA LEU A 498 -2.95 -13.04 12.26
C LEU A 498 -1.92 -12.17 12.97
N GLY A 499 -2.22 -11.76 14.18
CA GLY A 499 -1.28 -11.08 15.06
C GLY A 499 -1.24 -11.74 16.42
N ALA A 500 -0.06 -11.84 17.00
CA ALA A 500 0.10 -12.41 18.34
C ALA A 500 1.16 -11.64 19.12
N TYR A 501 0.91 -11.51 20.43
CA TYR A 501 1.93 -11.36 21.44
C TYR A 501 2.06 -12.70 22.15
N ASP A 502 3.25 -13.31 22.10
CA ASP A 502 3.54 -14.54 22.83
C ASP A 502 3.69 -14.20 24.32
N GLN A 503 4.36 -13.08 24.60
CA GLN A 503 4.42 -12.44 25.90
C GLN A 503 4.53 -10.94 25.67
N PHE A 504 3.60 -10.17 26.23
CA PHE A 504 3.61 -8.73 26.15
C PHE A 504 3.42 -8.14 27.55
N ASN A 505 4.42 -7.38 27.97
CA ASN A 505 4.40 -6.67 29.24
C ASN A 505 4.28 -5.18 28.96
N GLN A 506 3.20 -4.58 29.39
CA GLN A 506 3.02 -3.14 29.35
C GLN A 506 3.17 -2.55 30.73
N PHE A 507 3.99 -1.52 30.87
CA PHE A 507 4.28 -0.90 32.15
C PHE A 507 3.48 0.39 32.29
N ASP A 508 2.72 0.49 33.37
CA ASP A 508 1.99 1.66 33.81
C ASP A 508 2.70 2.23 35.04
N PHE A 509 3.33 3.39 34.87
CA PHE A 509 4.00 4.09 35.93
C PHE A 509 3.11 5.24 36.41
N VAL A 510 2.56 5.06 37.61
CA VAL A 510 1.61 5.99 38.22
C VAL A 510 2.29 6.80 39.30
N TYR A 511 2.43 8.10 39.09
CA TYR A 511 2.92 8.98 40.15
C TYR A 511 1.96 8.97 41.31
N THR A 512 2.48 8.68 42.53
CA THR A 512 1.74 8.71 43.79
C THR A 512 2.10 9.94 44.66
N SER A 513 3.22 10.60 44.37
CA SER A 513 3.67 11.87 44.89
C SER A 513 4.64 12.52 43.92
N GLU A 514 5.26 13.66 44.32
CA GLU A 514 6.30 14.37 43.58
C GLU A 514 7.50 13.48 43.20
N SER A 515 7.86 12.52 44.02
CA SER A 515 9.05 11.69 43.88
C SER A 515 8.77 10.20 43.94
N THR A 516 7.53 9.77 44.09
CA THR A 516 7.21 8.34 44.18
C THR A 516 6.34 7.88 43.00
N ILE A 517 6.68 6.70 42.47
CA ILE A 517 5.97 6.05 41.38
C ILE A 517 5.55 4.65 41.82
N ASN A 518 4.28 4.32 41.63
CA ASN A 518 3.79 2.94 41.68
C ASN A 518 4.00 2.30 40.30
N ARG A 519 4.83 1.26 40.20
CA ARG A 519 5.05 0.51 38.94
C ARG A 519 4.05 -0.63 38.84
N LYS A 520 3.19 -0.55 37.85
CA LYS A 520 2.20 -1.58 37.53
C LYS A 520 2.61 -2.27 36.25
N VAL A 521 2.37 -3.56 36.16
CA VAL A 521 2.58 -4.36 34.94
C VAL A 521 1.26 -4.93 34.50
N ARG A 522 0.97 -4.79 33.22
CA ARG A 522 -0.12 -5.47 32.52
C ARG A 522 0.47 -6.61 31.70
N PHE A 523 -0.04 -7.80 31.93
CA PHE A 523 0.33 -8.99 31.18
C PHE A 523 -0.72 -9.29 30.12
N PHE A 524 -0.23 -9.62 28.91
CA PHE A 524 -1.01 -10.14 27.81
C PHE A 524 -0.28 -11.37 27.27
N ALA A 525 -0.69 -12.59 27.66
CA ALA A 525 0.02 -13.80 27.27
C ALA A 525 -0.87 -15.07 27.37
N PRO A 526 -1.49 -15.55 26.27
CA PRO A 526 -1.43 -15.00 24.92
C PRO A 526 -2.39 -13.83 24.68
N ASP A 527 -2.04 -12.95 23.73
CA ASP A 527 -2.99 -12.05 23.09
C ASP A 527 -2.93 -12.32 21.58
N LYS A 528 -3.86 -13.13 21.09
CA LYS A 528 -3.94 -13.55 19.68
C LYS A 528 -5.12 -12.91 19.01
N TRP A 529 -4.88 -12.40 17.83
CA TRP A 529 -5.90 -11.76 17.00
C TRP A 529 -5.94 -12.38 15.62
N GLY A 530 -7.13 -12.59 15.09
CA GLY A 530 -7.33 -12.97 13.71
C GLY A 530 -8.38 -12.11 13.04
N ARG A 531 -8.16 -11.85 11.76
CA ARG A 531 -9.07 -11.05 10.94
C ARG A 531 -9.19 -11.68 9.57
N LYS A 532 -10.41 -11.78 9.04
CA LYS A 532 -10.73 -12.22 7.69
C LYS A 532 -11.61 -11.18 7.05
N GLN A 533 -11.27 -10.78 5.84
CA GLN A 533 -12.12 -9.87 5.07
C GLN A 533 -12.29 -10.42 3.66
N LEU A 534 -13.52 -10.42 3.17
CA LEU A 534 -13.87 -10.68 1.78
C LEU A 534 -14.60 -9.45 1.24
N GLN A 535 -14.12 -8.94 0.13
CA GLN A 535 -14.70 -7.77 -0.51
C GLN A 535 -14.87 -8.01 -1.99
N GLN A 536 -16.04 -7.66 -2.52
CA GLN A 536 -16.36 -7.69 -3.94
C GLN A 536 -16.72 -6.29 -4.41
N ASN A 537 -16.01 -5.78 -5.41
CA ASN A 537 -16.29 -4.51 -6.05
C ASN A 537 -16.62 -4.70 -7.52
N PHE A 538 -17.65 -3.99 -8.00
CA PHE A 538 -17.94 -3.81 -9.41
C PHE A 538 -17.76 -2.33 -9.74
N THR A 539 -16.88 -2.00 -10.67
CA THR A 539 -16.62 -0.62 -11.10
C THR A 539 -17.06 -0.45 -12.54
N GLY A 540 -17.77 0.65 -12.80
CA GLY A 540 -18.28 0.99 -14.12
C GLY A 540 -17.92 2.43 -14.51
N ASP A 541 -17.59 2.65 -15.79
CA ASP A 541 -17.40 3.96 -16.41
C ASP A 541 -18.26 4.02 -17.66
N PHE A 542 -19.39 4.71 -17.59
CA PHE A 542 -20.39 4.71 -18.64
C PHE A 542 -21.12 6.06 -18.74
N LYS A 543 -21.88 6.26 -19.80
CA LYS A 543 -22.67 7.47 -20.01
C LYS A 543 -24.18 7.16 -20.01
N THR A 544 -24.96 8.09 -19.43
CA THR A 544 -26.43 8.14 -19.51
C THR A 544 -26.81 9.50 -20.08
N GLY A 545 -27.05 9.55 -21.39
CA GLY A 545 -27.19 10.82 -22.09
C GLY A 545 -25.91 11.67 -22.00
N PRO A 546 -25.97 12.93 -21.56
CA PRO A 546 -24.80 13.79 -21.41
C PRO A 546 -23.97 13.49 -20.13
N LEU A 547 -24.52 12.73 -19.19
CA LEU A 547 -23.88 12.46 -17.91
C LEU A 547 -22.91 11.27 -18.02
N ARG A 548 -21.68 11.44 -17.51
CA ARG A 548 -20.73 10.34 -17.35
C ARG A 548 -20.74 9.88 -15.89
N HIS A 549 -20.90 8.59 -15.69
CA HIS A 549 -20.91 7.93 -14.40
C HIS A 549 -19.63 7.16 -14.20
N ARG A 550 -19.00 7.32 -13.05
CA ARG A 550 -17.94 6.45 -12.53
C ARG A 550 -18.43 5.84 -11.23
N LEU A 551 -18.93 4.62 -11.35
CA LEU A 551 -19.71 3.94 -10.33
C LEU A 551 -18.88 2.83 -9.68
N VAL A 552 -18.97 2.68 -8.36
CA VAL A 552 -18.58 1.46 -7.64
C VAL A 552 -19.77 0.94 -6.82
N ILE A 553 -20.01 -0.36 -6.94
CA ILE A 553 -20.93 -1.11 -6.10
C ILE A 553 -20.11 -2.17 -5.38
N GLY A 554 -20.22 -2.26 -4.05
CA GLY A 554 -19.42 -3.17 -3.28
C GLY A 554 -20.17 -3.91 -2.18
N LEU A 555 -19.71 -5.13 -1.92
CA LEU A 555 -20.07 -5.96 -0.78
C LEU A 555 -18.84 -6.19 0.08
N ASP A 556 -18.99 -6.19 1.40
CA ASP A 556 -17.88 -6.29 2.33
C ASP A 556 -18.29 -7.15 3.54
N TYR A 557 -17.53 -8.21 3.81
CA TYR A 557 -17.65 -9.04 5.00
C TYR A 557 -16.34 -9.02 5.75
N LEU A 558 -16.38 -8.62 7.02
CA LEU A 558 -15.25 -8.57 7.92
C LEU A 558 -15.54 -9.36 9.18
N SER A 559 -14.71 -10.33 9.51
CA SER A 559 -14.76 -11.12 10.73
C SER A 559 -13.48 -10.96 11.53
N GLN A 560 -13.60 -10.78 12.84
CA GLN A 560 -12.47 -10.66 13.75
C GLN A 560 -12.70 -11.56 14.96
N TYR A 561 -11.59 -12.10 15.48
CA TYR A 561 -11.59 -12.78 16.78
C TYR A 561 -10.37 -12.35 17.59
N ARG A 562 -10.47 -12.48 18.89
CA ARG A 562 -9.37 -12.27 19.84
C ARG A 562 -9.43 -13.32 20.94
N GLN A 563 -8.30 -13.92 21.22
CA GLN A 563 -8.05 -14.72 22.41
C GLN A 563 -7.12 -13.92 23.31
N LEU A 564 -7.55 -13.66 24.52
CA LEU A 564 -6.84 -12.79 25.45
C LEU A 564 -6.75 -13.42 26.82
N LEU A 565 -5.53 -13.55 27.34
CA LEU A 565 -5.26 -13.66 28.75
C LEU A 565 -4.72 -12.31 29.21
N TYR A 566 -5.37 -11.71 30.21
CA TYR A 566 -5.02 -10.39 30.72
C TYR A 566 -4.98 -10.38 32.24
N ALA A 567 -3.94 -9.80 32.78
CA ALA A 567 -3.85 -9.46 34.20
C ALA A 567 -3.08 -8.16 34.40
N GLN A 568 -3.35 -7.49 35.53
CA GLN A 568 -2.62 -6.31 35.95
C GLN A 568 -2.18 -6.47 37.40
N VAL A 569 -0.93 -6.16 37.67
CA VAL A 569 -0.29 -6.30 38.97
C VAL A 569 0.38 -5.01 39.38
N ASN A 570 0.27 -4.63 40.66
CA ASN A 570 1.16 -3.66 41.27
C ASN A 570 2.45 -4.40 41.66
N LEU A 571 3.58 -3.99 41.06
CA LEU A 571 4.86 -4.62 41.37
C LEU A 571 5.49 -4.07 42.65
N ASP A 572 5.75 -2.77 42.62
CA ASP A 572 6.41 -2.05 43.70
C ASP A 572 6.12 -0.55 43.67
N MET A 573 6.57 0.15 44.70
CA MET A 573 6.60 1.60 44.76
C MET A 573 8.06 2.03 44.87
N ILE A 574 8.50 2.87 43.97
CA ILE A 574 9.87 3.39 43.93
C ILE A 574 9.90 4.88 44.33
N ASP A 575 11.00 5.26 44.96
CA ASP A 575 11.34 6.63 45.28
C ASP A 575 12.42 7.12 44.30
N LEU A 576 12.09 8.08 43.46
CA LEU A 576 12.95 8.63 42.40
C LEU A 576 14.18 9.42 42.95
N THR A 577 14.20 9.70 44.27
CA THR A 577 15.37 10.32 44.94
C THR A 577 16.45 9.30 45.32
N LYS A 578 16.17 8.01 45.14
CA LYS A 578 17.05 6.85 45.43
C LYS A 578 17.43 6.12 44.16
N PRO A 579 18.52 5.33 44.21
CA PRO A 579 18.82 4.42 43.09
C PRO A 579 17.60 3.56 42.74
N ILE A 580 17.20 3.55 41.47
CA ILE A 580 16.01 2.86 41.01
C ILE A 580 16.38 1.43 40.57
N PRO A 581 15.85 0.39 41.23
CA PRO A 581 16.05 -0.96 40.76
C PRO A 581 15.28 -1.22 39.47
N GLY A 582 15.92 -1.80 38.45
CA GLY A 582 15.25 -2.28 37.26
C GLY A 582 14.24 -3.40 37.62
N ILE A 583 13.12 -3.45 36.88
CA ILE A 583 12.19 -4.57 37.00
C ILE A 583 12.72 -5.71 36.14
N THR A 584 12.94 -6.88 36.74
CA THR A 584 13.35 -8.08 35.99
C THR A 584 12.15 -8.91 35.55
N LEU A 585 12.33 -9.73 34.50
CA LEU A 585 11.31 -10.67 34.05
C LEU A 585 10.91 -11.67 35.16
N GLN A 586 11.85 -12.07 36.04
CA GLN A 586 11.58 -12.97 37.17
C GLN A 586 10.59 -12.32 38.15
N GLN A 587 10.81 -11.06 38.53
CA GLN A 587 9.90 -10.32 39.42
C GLN A 587 8.50 -10.20 38.82
N ALA A 588 8.42 -9.84 37.54
CA ALA A 588 7.16 -9.72 36.82
C ALA A 588 6.43 -11.08 36.75
N ASN A 589 7.11 -12.16 36.44
CA ASN A 589 6.53 -13.50 36.39
C ASN A 589 6.08 -14.03 37.75
N ASN A 590 6.83 -13.77 38.84
CA ASN A 590 6.44 -14.14 40.18
C ASN A 590 5.15 -13.43 40.63
N ALA A 591 5.06 -12.14 40.33
CA ALA A 591 3.87 -11.34 40.62
C ALA A 591 2.66 -11.84 39.81
N PHE A 592 2.87 -12.23 38.57
CA PHE A 592 1.81 -12.77 37.70
C PHE A 592 1.35 -14.15 38.08
N ALA A 593 2.26 -15.04 38.50
CA ALA A 593 1.96 -16.43 38.93
C ALA A 593 1.05 -16.47 40.17
N ALA A 594 1.07 -15.42 40.96
CA ALA A 594 0.19 -15.27 42.13
C ALA A 594 -1.25 -14.90 41.77
N MET A 595 -1.55 -14.61 40.46
CA MET A 595 -2.85 -14.16 40.02
C MET A 595 -3.60 -15.24 39.26
N ASN A 596 -4.90 -15.30 39.47
CA ASN A 596 -5.80 -16.09 38.63
C ASN A 596 -6.24 -15.23 37.42
N ALA A 597 -5.37 -15.17 36.41
CA ALA A 597 -5.60 -14.31 35.25
C ALA A 597 -6.77 -14.84 34.39
N PRO A 598 -7.82 -14.04 34.13
CA PRO A 598 -8.93 -14.47 33.28
C PRO A 598 -8.49 -14.59 31.82
N GLN A 599 -8.88 -15.70 31.22
CA GLN A 599 -8.74 -15.90 29.78
C GLN A 599 -10.10 -15.79 29.09
N SER A 600 -10.15 -15.08 27.97
CA SER A 600 -11.39 -14.87 27.23
C SER A 600 -11.18 -14.98 25.73
N ASP A 601 -12.23 -15.44 25.05
CA ASP A 601 -12.37 -15.40 23.61
C ASP A 601 -13.47 -14.40 23.22
N SER A 602 -13.21 -13.56 22.24
CA SER A 602 -14.19 -12.58 21.74
C SER A 602 -14.19 -12.56 20.21
N GLY A 603 -15.32 -12.18 19.63
CA GLY A 603 -15.48 -12.13 18.19
C GLY A 603 -16.46 -11.06 17.75
N GLN A 604 -16.29 -10.60 16.51
CA GLN A 604 -17.23 -9.68 15.87
C GLN A 604 -17.27 -9.88 14.36
N ASP A 605 -18.43 -9.69 13.79
CA ASP A 605 -18.65 -9.73 12.35
C ASP A 605 -19.29 -8.42 11.87
N SER A 606 -18.92 -7.99 10.67
CA SER A 606 -19.53 -6.85 10.00
C SER A 606 -19.88 -7.24 8.57
N TYR A 607 -21.11 -6.96 8.17
CA TYR A 607 -21.65 -7.17 6.84
C TYR A 607 -22.02 -5.82 6.27
N ALA A 608 -21.60 -5.51 5.05
CA ALA A 608 -21.92 -4.22 4.47
C ALA A 608 -22.13 -4.28 2.97
N ALA A 609 -22.96 -3.35 2.49
CA ALA A 609 -23.13 -3.03 1.08
C ALA A 609 -22.96 -1.52 0.90
N TYR A 610 -22.35 -1.12 -0.21
CA TYR A 610 -22.15 0.29 -0.54
C TYR A 610 -22.23 0.56 -2.02
N VAL A 611 -22.58 1.80 -2.32
CA VAL A 611 -22.54 2.36 -3.66
C VAL A 611 -21.93 3.75 -3.62
N SER A 612 -21.12 4.08 -4.61
CA SER A 612 -20.58 5.43 -4.80
C SER A 612 -20.52 5.74 -6.29
N ASP A 613 -21.11 6.86 -6.69
CA ASP A 613 -21.12 7.32 -8.07
C ASP A 613 -20.53 8.74 -8.15
N LEU A 614 -19.55 8.94 -9.03
CA LEU A 614 -19.04 10.22 -9.40
C LEU A 614 -19.59 10.59 -10.77
N VAL A 615 -20.55 11.51 -10.78
CA VAL A 615 -21.26 11.95 -11.97
C VAL A 615 -20.64 13.23 -12.51
N ASN A 616 -20.13 13.21 -13.75
CA ASN A 616 -19.79 14.42 -14.47
C ASN A 616 -21.08 15.03 -15.04
N VAL A 617 -21.52 16.13 -14.44
CA VAL A 617 -22.68 16.91 -14.92
C VAL A 617 -22.27 17.73 -16.14
N THR A 618 -21.07 18.29 -16.08
CA THR A 618 -20.38 18.93 -17.21
C THR A 618 -18.91 18.53 -17.20
N ASP A 619 -18.13 18.97 -18.16
CA ASP A 619 -16.67 18.75 -18.18
C ASP A 619 -15.92 19.36 -16.97
N ARG A 620 -16.56 20.29 -16.25
CA ARG A 620 -15.96 21.02 -15.11
C ARG A 620 -16.72 20.85 -13.80
N LEU A 621 -17.96 20.35 -13.85
CA LEU A 621 -18.80 20.17 -12.67
C LEU A 621 -19.07 18.69 -12.44
N MET A 622 -18.70 18.20 -11.26
CA MET A 622 -18.91 16.81 -10.86
C MET A 622 -19.61 16.75 -9.51
N VAL A 623 -20.44 15.73 -9.32
CA VAL A 623 -21.16 15.43 -8.08
C VAL A 623 -20.85 13.99 -7.68
N MET A 624 -20.44 13.79 -6.45
CA MET A 624 -20.25 12.46 -5.85
C MET A 624 -21.41 12.17 -4.90
N LEU A 625 -22.06 11.02 -5.10
CA LEU A 625 -23.11 10.51 -4.23
C LEU A 625 -22.71 9.12 -3.73
N SER A 626 -22.71 8.93 -2.43
CA SER A 626 -22.30 7.63 -1.86
C SER A 626 -23.13 7.29 -0.64
N VAL A 627 -23.40 6.02 -0.44
CA VAL A 627 -24.04 5.49 0.76
C VAL A 627 -23.51 4.09 1.06
N ARG A 628 -23.37 3.79 2.34
CA ARG A 628 -23.05 2.45 2.87
C ARG A 628 -24.00 2.10 4.00
N GLY A 629 -24.46 0.86 4.02
CA GLY A 629 -25.16 0.24 5.14
C GLY A 629 -24.30 -0.84 5.77
N ASP A 630 -24.17 -0.83 7.09
CA ASP A 630 -23.41 -1.81 7.88
C ASP A 630 -24.31 -2.50 8.88
N ARG A 631 -24.22 -3.83 8.98
CA ARG A 631 -24.74 -4.66 10.05
C ARG A 631 -23.57 -5.20 10.87
N PHE A 632 -23.41 -4.71 12.07
CA PHE A 632 -22.38 -5.11 13.04
C PHE A 632 -22.96 -6.09 14.06
N VAL A 633 -22.23 -7.17 14.34
CA VAL A 633 -22.55 -8.22 15.29
C VAL A 633 -21.36 -8.43 16.21
N ASN A 634 -21.43 -7.94 17.44
CA ASN A 634 -20.52 -8.29 18.51
C ASN A 634 -21.00 -9.60 19.14
N LYS A 635 -20.13 -10.61 19.19
CA LYS A 635 -20.45 -11.94 19.75
C LYS A 635 -20.24 -12.00 21.27
N GLY A 636 -19.85 -10.88 21.87
CA GLY A 636 -19.50 -10.81 23.28
C GLY A 636 -18.10 -11.33 23.58
N SER A 637 -17.79 -11.39 24.86
CA SER A 637 -16.56 -11.97 25.42
C SER A 637 -16.91 -13.20 26.24
N LYS A 638 -16.42 -14.36 25.81
CA LYS A 638 -16.61 -15.64 26.49
C LYS A 638 -15.46 -15.89 27.48
N SER A 639 -15.75 -15.94 28.76
CA SER A 639 -14.78 -16.37 29.77
C SER A 639 -14.51 -17.87 29.62
N LEU A 640 -13.23 -18.26 29.53
CA LEU A 640 -12.86 -19.68 29.38
C LEU A 640 -12.93 -20.44 30.71
N SER A 641 -12.85 -19.74 31.86
CA SER A 641 -12.97 -20.35 33.17
C SER A 641 -14.43 -20.63 33.57
N THR A 642 -15.36 -19.72 33.30
CA THR A 642 -16.77 -19.84 33.65
C THR A 642 -17.65 -20.31 32.51
N ASN A 643 -17.15 -20.33 31.28
CA ASN A 643 -17.88 -20.62 30.02
C ASN A 643 -19.07 -19.65 29.75
N VAL A 644 -19.10 -18.51 30.41
CA VAL A 644 -20.15 -17.49 30.26
C VAL A 644 -19.73 -16.47 29.21
N THR A 645 -20.65 -16.09 28.32
CA THR A 645 -20.49 -15.03 27.35
C THR A 645 -21.27 -13.80 27.81
N THR A 646 -20.63 -12.63 27.76
CA THR A 646 -21.22 -11.34 28.15
C THR A 646 -20.93 -10.27 27.11
N GLY A 647 -21.78 -9.23 27.07
CA GLY A 647 -21.54 -8.03 26.27
C GLY A 647 -21.76 -8.20 24.76
N ASP A 648 -22.58 -9.19 24.36
CA ASP A 648 -23.01 -9.32 22.96
C ASP A 648 -24.03 -8.24 22.58
N TYR A 649 -23.94 -7.74 21.36
CA TYR A 649 -24.91 -6.77 20.83
C TYR A 649 -24.84 -6.68 19.30
N LYS A 650 -25.88 -6.08 18.72
CA LYS A 650 -25.98 -5.89 17.27
C LYS A 650 -26.39 -4.45 16.98
N GLN A 651 -25.76 -3.83 16.00
CA GLN A 651 -26.07 -2.47 15.56
C GLN A 651 -26.14 -2.39 14.03
N THR A 652 -27.01 -1.52 13.52
CA THR A 652 -27.07 -1.19 12.10
C THR A 652 -26.87 0.31 11.95
N ALA A 653 -26.06 0.70 10.97
CA ALA A 653 -25.77 2.09 10.69
C ALA A 653 -25.70 2.37 9.18
N TYR A 654 -26.01 3.61 8.81
CA TYR A 654 -25.89 4.11 7.45
C TYR A 654 -24.94 5.30 7.41
N SER A 655 -24.06 5.31 6.42
CA SER A 655 -23.07 6.38 6.22
C SER A 655 -23.22 6.99 4.84
N PRO A 656 -23.93 8.14 4.71
CA PRO A 656 -23.97 8.91 3.48
C PRO A 656 -22.67 9.73 3.30
N LYS A 657 -22.33 10.01 2.04
CA LYS A 657 -21.28 10.95 1.64
C LYS A 657 -21.73 11.70 0.39
N PHE A 658 -21.58 13.02 0.41
CA PHE A 658 -21.87 13.89 -0.72
C PHE A 658 -20.63 14.70 -1.06
N GLY A 659 -20.40 14.94 -2.33
CA GLY A 659 -19.28 15.75 -2.80
C GLY A 659 -19.66 16.59 -3.99
N LEU A 660 -19.21 17.83 -4.03
CA LEU A 660 -19.31 18.73 -5.15
C LEU A 660 -17.90 19.15 -5.57
N ILE A 661 -17.66 19.13 -6.87
CA ILE A 661 -16.36 19.50 -7.44
C ILE A 661 -16.63 20.42 -8.63
N TYR A 662 -15.97 21.57 -8.63
CA TYR A 662 -15.98 22.49 -9.75
C TYR A 662 -14.54 22.82 -10.15
N GLN A 663 -14.21 22.65 -11.44
CA GLN A 663 -12.89 22.95 -11.99
C GLN A 663 -12.95 24.26 -12.79
N PRO A 664 -12.69 25.43 -12.16
CA PRO A 664 -12.63 26.70 -12.88
C PRO A 664 -11.57 26.65 -14.00
N ILE A 665 -10.46 25.93 -13.76
CA ILE A 665 -9.45 25.63 -14.76
C ILE A 665 -9.34 24.10 -14.81
N LYS A 666 -9.88 23.51 -15.89
CA LYS A 666 -9.93 22.05 -16.07
C LYS A 666 -8.54 21.43 -15.90
N ASP A 667 -8.48 20.32 -15.12
CA ASP A 667 -7.27 19.54 -14.81
C ASP A 667 -6.11 20.34 -14.16
N LYS A 668 -6.39 21.58 -13.64
CA LYS A 668 -5.39 22.41 -12.98
C LYS A 668 -5.84 22.93 -11.62
N VAL A 669 -7.08 23.42 -11.52
CA VAL A 669 -7.62 23.97 -10.27
C VAL A 669 -9.00 23.38 -10.02
N SER A 670 -9.21 22.88 -8.81
CA SER A 670 -10.48 22.30 -8.36
C SER A 670 -10.93 22.94 -7.06
N LEU A 671 -12.13 23.48 -7.04
CA LEU A 671 -12.86 23.84 -5.83
C LEU A 671 -13.71 22.64 -5.44
N PHE A 672 -13.72 22.30 -4.17
CA PHE A 672 -14.55 21.19 -3.69
C PHE A 672 -15.25 21.52 -2.39
N ALA A 673 -16.39 20.88 -2.20
CA ALA A 673 -17.07 20.79 -0.90
C ALA A 673 -17.57 19.35 -0.71
N ASN A 674 -17.57 18.89 0.54
CA ASN A 674 -18.09 17.58 0.86
C ASN A 674 -18.80 17.54 2.21
N TYR A 675 -19.72 16.60 2.33
CA TYR A 675 -20.29 16.13 3.57
C TYR A 675 -19.92 14.66 3.73
N MET A 676 -19.36 14.30 4.88
CA MET A 676 -19.01 12.92 5.22
C MET A 676 -19.55 12.56 6.60
N ASN A 677 -19.99 11.32 6.71
CA ASN A 677 -20.42 10.73 7.97
C ASN A 677 -19.51 9.56 8.35
N GLY A 678 -19.21 9.44 9.63
CA GLY A 678 -18.57 8.30 10.24
C GLY A 678 -19.30 7.90 11.51
N PHE A 679 -19.24 6.63 11.86
CA PHE A 679 -19.84 6.14 13.08
C PHE A 679 -18.93 5.12 13.77
N LYS A 680 -19.15 4.96 15.08
CA LYS A 680 -18.48 3.96 15.92
C LYS A 680 -19.54 3.19 16.68
N ASN A 681 -19.45 1.85 16.64
CA ASN A 681 -20.30 0.98 17.43
C ASN A 681 -19.94 1.10 18.90
N LEU A 682 -20.95 1.15 19.77
CA LEU A 682 -20.79 1.24 21.21
C LEU A 682 -21.49 0.04 21.90
N PRO A 683 -20.83 -0.59 22.88
CA PRO A 683 -21.46 -1.64 23.68
C PRO A 683 -22.58 -1.06 24.57
N ASN A 684 -23.48 -1.92 24.99
CA ASN A 684 -24.45 -1.59 26.03
C ASN A 684 -23.72 -1.30 27.36
N ALA A 685 -24.28 -0.45 28.18
CA ALA A 685 -23.77 -0.17 29.53
C ALA A 685 -24.63 -0.86 30.59
N ILE A 686 -23.98 -1.52 31.53
CA ILE A 686 -24.62 -1.99 32.76
C ILE A 686 -24.43 -0.86 33.75
N GLN A 687 -25.53 -0.30 34.24
CA GLN A 687 -25.58 0.81 35.17
C GLN A 687 -25.37 0.35 36.61
N PRO A 688 -25.04 1.24 37.54
CA PRO A 688 -24.86 0.89 38.97
C PRO A 688 -26.10 0.29 39.63
N ASP A 689 -27.31 0.61 39.14
CA ASP A 689 -28.59 0.09 39.60
C ASP A 689 -28.96 -1.28 38.98
N GLY A 690 -28.03 -1.84 38.13
CA GLY A 690 -28.25 -3.11 37.43
C GLY A 690 -29.06 -2.98 36.14
N THR A 691 -29.55 -1.82 35.78
CA THR A 691 -30.22 -1.60 34.49
C THR A 691 -29.23 -1.66 33.32
N ILE A 692 -29.71 -2.05 32.14
CA ILE A 692 -28.88 -2.12 30.92
C ILE A 692 -29.36 -1.03 29.96
N ASP A 693 -28.47 -0.04 29.72
CA ASP A 693 -28.69 0.97 28.69
C ASP A 693 -28.17 0.52 27.34
N VAL A 694 -29.04 0.52 26.34
CA VAL A 694 -28.70 0.21 24.93
C VAL A 694 -28.31 1.50 24.23
N PHE A 695 -27.02 1.61 23.92
CA PHE A 695 -26.50 2.81 23.26
C PHE A 695 -26.70 2.76 21.73
N LYS A 696 -26.94 3.94 21.15
CA LYS A 696 -26.87 4.19 19.71
C LYS A 696 -25.41 4.24 19.26
N VAL A 697 -25.19 4.12 17.97
CA VAL A 697 -23.85 4.38 17.41
C VAL A 697 -23.43 5.82 17.69
N GLN A 698 -22.17 6.02 18.07
CA GLN A 698 -21.55 7.34 18.12
C GLN A 698 -21.33 7.83 16.68
N GLN A 699 -21.67 9.07 16.36
CA GLN A 699 -21.60 9.61 15.01
C GLN A 699 -20.71 10.84 14.94
N ALA A 700 -19.98 10.97 13.83
CA ALA A 700 -19.27 12.18 13.46
C ALA A 700 -19.74 12.64 12.08
N ASN A 701 -20.17 13.88 12.00
CA ASN A 701 -20.58 14.54 10.77
C ASN A 701 -19.58 15.63 10.42
N GLN A 702 -19.05 15.61 9.21
CA GLN A 702 -18.07 16.57 8.73
C GLN A 702 -18.59 17.33 7.54
N TRP A 703 -18.39 18.66 7.58
CA TRP A 703 -18.40 19.51 6.41
C TRP A 703 -16.97 19.95 6.11
N GLU A 704 -16.59 19.88 4.87
CA GLU A 704 -15.26 20.28 4.42
C GLU A 704 -15.35 20.96 3.05
N GLY A 705 -14.56 22.01 2.87
CA GLY A 705 -14.43 22.70 1.60
C GLY A 705 -13.01 23.20 1.39
N GLY A 706 -12.60 23.31 0.14
CA GLY A 706 -11.24 23.71 -0.16
C GLY A 706 -10.92 23.84 -1.63
N VAL A 707 -9.63 24.03 -1.88
CA VAL A 707 -9.04 24.21 -3.20
C VAL A 707 -7.91 23.20 -3.37
N LYS A 708 -7.91 22.53 -4.52
CA LYS A 708 -6.81 21.69 -4.97
C LYS A 708 -6.21 22.27 -6.24
N VAL A 709 -4.91 22.25 -6.32
CA VAL A 709 -4.14 22.81 -7.43
C VAL A 709 -3.15 21.75 -7.92
N ASP A 710 -3.06 21.63 -9.25
CA ASP A 710 -2.09 20.77 -9.92
C ASP A 710 -1.60 21.48 -11.18
N LEU A 711 -0.40 22.03 -11.12
CA LEU A 711 0.15 22.90 -12.14
C LEU A 711 1.48 22.40 -12.67
N LEU A 712 1.81 22.84 -13.91
CA LEU A 712 3.09 22.58 -14.55
C LEU A 712 3.40 21.07 -14.62
N ASP A 713 2.42 20.27 -15.07
CA ASP A 713 2.52 18.82 -15.21
C ASP A 713 2.97 18.13 -13.92
N HIS A 714 2.17 18.30 -12.87
CA HIS A 714 2.39 17.78 -11.50
C HIS A 714 3.63 18.32 -10.78
N ARG A 715 4.26 19.39 -11.31
CA ARG A 715 5.42 20.00 -10.63
C ARG A 715 5.03 20.81 -9.41
N ILE A 716 3.80 21.31 -9.34
CA ILE A 716 3.26 22.00 -8.19
C ILE A 716 1.90 21.41 -7.88
N VAL A 717 1.82 20.65 -6.81
CA VAL A 717 0.59 20.07 -6.28
C VAL A 717 0.33 20.68 -4.90
N ALA A 718 -0.80 21.34 -4.73
CA ALA A 718 -1.17 21.95 -3.47
C ALA A 718 -2.63 21.67 -3.12
N ASN A 719 -2.92 21.69 -1.81
CA ASN A 719 -4.26 21.57 -1.28
C ASN A 719 -4.41 22.42 -0.03
N VAL A 720 -5.51 23.17 0.03
CA VAL A 720 -5.94 23.91 1.24
C VAL A 720 -7.38 23.55 1.50
N SER A 721 -7.70 23.15 2.74
CA SER A 721 -9.08 22.87 3.13
C SER A 721 -9.40 23.35 4.52
N TYR A 722 -10.65 23.77 4.72
CA TYR A 722 -11.27 24.00 6.02
C TYR A 722 -12.24 22.86 6.32
N TYR A 723 -12.22 22.36 7.54
CA TYR A 723 -13.12 21.30 8.00
C TYR A 723 -13.80 21.69 9.31
N ASN A 724 -14.99 21.11 9.53
CA ASN A 724 -15.74 21.15 10.77
C ASN A 724 -16.36 19.77 11.01
N ILE A 725 -16.00 19.14 12.13
CA ILE A 725 -16.45 17.82 12.55
C ILE A 725 -17.25 17.96 13.83
N ASP A 726 -18.51 17.55 13.81
CA ASP A 726 -19.38 17.47 14.97
C ASP A 726 -19.59 16.00 15.38
N VAL A 727 -19.09 15.63 16.57
CA VAL A 727 -19.30 14.28 17.15
C VAL A 727 -20.46 14.33 18.12
N LYS A 728 -21.39 13.39 17.96
CA LYS A 728 -22.60 13.23 18.78
C LYS A 728 -22.69 11.82 19.35
N ASN A 729 -23.52 11.64 20.35
CA ASN A 729 -23.74 10.38 21.04
C ASN A 729 -22.46 9.82 21.68
N SER A 730 -21.55 10.70 22.14
CA SER A 730 -20.41 10.26 22.95
C SER A 730 -20.91 9.86 24.34
N THR A 731 -20.31 8.81 24.89
CA THR A 731 -20.61 8.41 26.26
C THR A 731 -19.83 9.31 27.23
N ARG A 732 -20.44 9.64 28.36
CA ARG A 732 -19.83 10.32 29.50
C ARG A 732 -20.38 9.72 30.80
N PHE A 733 -19.68 9.98 31.90
CA PHE A 733 -20.19 9.64 33.22
C PHE A 733 -20.93 10.83 33.81
N GLU A 734 -22.07 10.55 34.42
CA GLU A 734 -22.87 11.47 35.22
C GLU A 734 -23.01 10.92 36.63
N ILE A 735 -22.73 11.74 37.64
CA ILE A 735 -22.89 11.33 39.02
C ILE A 735 -24.36 11.57 39.45
N ARG A 736 -25.05 10.50 39.84
CA ARG A 736 -26.39 10.52 40.42
C ARG A 736 -26.32 9.77 41.75
N ASP A 737 -26.75 10.40 42.82
CA ASP A 737 -26.74 9.83 44.18
C ASP A 737 -25.40 9.17 44.59
N GLY A 738 -24.27 9.84 44.18
CA GLY A 738 -22.90 9.38 44.47
C GLY A 738 -22.43 8.22 43.58
N GLN A 739 -23.22 7.75 42.63
CA GLN A 739 -22.87 6.66 41.71
C GLN A 739 -22.63 7.20 40.28
N ASN A 740 -21.72 6.55 39.53
CA ASN A 740 -21.36 6.92 38.16
C ASN A 740 -22.25 6.21 37.13
N PHE A 741 -23.22 6.90 36.58
CA PHE A 741 -24.03 6.42 35.46
C PHE A 741 -23.38 6.77 34.15
N GLN A 742 -23.31 5.81 33.22
CA GLN A 742 -22.83 6.08 31.88
C GLN A 742 -23.98 6.54 30.98
N VAL A 743 -23.96 7.78 30.52
CA VAL A 743 -25.00 8.38 29.67
C VAL A 743 -24.45 8.71 28.29
N GLN A 744 -25.34 8.70 27.25
CA GLN A 744 -24.96 8.89 25.86
C GLN A 744 -25.49 10.21 25.28
N ASP A 745 -25.04 11.31 25.81
CA ASP A 745 -25.42 12.66 25.37
C ASP A 745 -24.21 13.60 25.15
N GLY A 746 -23.00 13.06 25.28
CA GLY A 746 -21.79 13.81 25.08
C GLY A 746 -21.62 14.28 23.63
N THR A 747 -21.03 15.49 23.46
CA THR A 747 -20.72 16.07 22.16
C THR A 747 -19.31 16.65 22.15
N GLN A 748 -18.66 16.59 20.98
CA GLN A 748 -17.32 17.12 20.78
C GLN A 748 -17.26 17.78 19.40
N LYS A 749 -16.58 18.91 19.29
CA LYS A 749 -16.42 19.65 18.04
C LYS A 749 -14.95 19.85 17.70
N SER A 750 -14.59 19.50 16.46
CA SER A 750 -13.25 19.73 15.91
C SER A 750 -13.34 20.53 14.62
N LYS A 751 -12.63 21.64 14.54
CA LYS A 751 -12.55 22.49 13.35
C LYS A 751 -11.13 22.93 13.08
N GLY A 752 -10.79 23.18 11.83
CA GLY A 752 -9.43 23.59 11.50
C GLY A 752 -9.17 23.73 10.01
N VAL A 753 -7.90 23.92 9.71
CA VAL A 753 -7.38 24.10 8.35
C VAL A 753 -6.25 23.10 8.12
N ASP A 754 -6.26 22.45 6.95
CA ASP A 754 -5.15 21.64 6.45
C ASP A 754 -4.55 22.32 5.21
N PHE A 755 -3.21 22.39 5.16
CA PHE A 755 -2.44 22.83 4.00
C PHE A 755 -1.40 21.79 3.63
N GLU A 756 -1.23 21.54 2.33
CA GLU A 756 -0.20 20.68 1.77
C GLU A 756 0.35 21.28 0.50
N LEU A 757 1.67 21.26 0.34
CA LEU A 757 2.39 21.66 -0.86
C LEU A 757 3.45 20.63 -1.20
N ILE A 758 3.42 20.12 -2.42
CA ILE A 758 4.48 19.31 -3.00
C ILE A 758 4.92 20.01 -4.29
N ALA A 759 6.15 20.49 -4.34
CA ALA A 759 6.63 21.28 -5.45
C ALA A 759 8.03 20.87 -5.93
N ASN A 760 8.21 20.91 -7.25
CA ASN A 760 9.48 20.77 -7.94
C ASN A 760 9.62 21.97 -8.91
N PRO A 761 9.83 23.20 -8.35
CA PRO A 761 9.76 24.42 -9.16
C PRO A 761 10.88 24.51 -10.20
N ILE A 762 12.05 24.00 -9.89
CA ILE A 762 13.20 23.89 -10.81
C ILE A 762 13.75 22.48 -10.76
N ARG A 763 14.50 22.10 -11.79
CA ARG A 763 15.11 20.77 -11.91
C ARG A 763 16.01 20.48 -10.70
N GLY A 764 15.79 19.32 -10.05
CA GLY A 764 16.57 18.90 -8.88
C GLY A 764 16.07 19.43 -7.53
N LEU A 765 15.26 20.51 -7.48
CA LEU A 765 14.69 21.05 -6.24
C LEU A 765 13.34 20.42 -5.95
N ASN A 766 13.20 19.82 -4.78
CA ASN A 766 11.92 19.29 -4.28
C ASN A 766 11.60 19.91 -2.94
N ILE A 767 10.33 20.28 -2.77
CA ILE A 767 9.78 20.89 -1.56
C ILE A 767 8.54 20.08 -1.19
N VAL A 768 8.51 19.60 0.05
CA VAL A 768 7.32 18.98 0.67
C VAL A 768 7.02 19.77 1.94
N ALA A 769 5.87 20.43 1.99
CA ALA A 769 5.44 21.21 3.14
C ALA A 769 4.01 20.83 3.52
N GLY A 770 3.76 20.79 4.81
CA GLY A 770 2.46 20.53 5.37
C GLY A 770 2.22 21.33 6.64
N TYR A 771 0.98 21.75 6.84
CA TYR A 771 0.56 22.44 8.06
C TYR A 771 -0.88 22.05 8.37
N GLY A 772 -1.18 21.89 9.65
CA GLY A 772 -2.51 21.71 10.18
C GLY A 772 -2.76 22.55 11.41
N TYR A 773 -3.85 23.32 11.38
CA TYR A 773 -4.42 23.95 12.56
C TYR A 773 -5.65 23.16 13.01
N ASN A 774 -5.76 22.91 14.31
CA ASN A 774 -6.89 22.18 14.90
C ASN A 774 -7.37 22.82 16.18
N ASP A 775 -8.69 23.07 16.30
CA ASP A 775 -9.37 23.41 17.54
C ASP A 775 -10.40 22.33 17.86
N ASN A 776 -10.07 21.47 18.84
CA ASN A 776 -10.90 20.34 19.24
C ASN A 776 -11.31 20.49 20.71
N LYS A 777 -12.62 20.60 20.97
CA LYS A 777 -13.21 20.84 22.30
C LYS A 777 -14.41 19.93 22.56
N PHE A 778 -14.55 19.55 23.81
CA PHE A 778 -15.79 18.96 24.31
C PHE A 778 -16.85 20.06 24.47
N THR A 779 -18.00 19.91 23.81
CA THR A 779 -19.12 20.86 23.88
C THR A 779 -20.20 20.42 24.88
N LYS A 780 -20.28 19.11 25.16
CA LYS A 780 -21.00 18.52 26.26
C LYS A 780 -20.24 17.30 26.80
N ALA A 781 -19.85 17.34 28.06
CA ALA A 781 -19.03 16.31 28.69
C ALA A 781 -19.26 16.29 30.22
N ALA A 782 -18.43 15.55 30.95
CA ALA A 782 -18.41 15.67 32.40
C ALA A 782 -17.99 17.09 32.81
N PRO A 783 -18.51 17.67 33.88
CA PRO A 783 -18.34 19.08 34.25
C PRO A 783 -16.87 19.56 34.31
N ARG A 784 -15.94 18.67 34.72
CA ARG A 784 -14.51 19.00 34.82
C ARG A 784 -13.83 19.18 33.46
N VAL A 785 -14.40 18.69 32.37
CA VAL A 785 -13.79 18.71 31.02
C VAL A 785 -14.65 19.41 29.97
N GLU A 786 -15.91 19.77 30.28
CA GLU A 786 -16.80 20.51 29.40
C GLU A 786 -16.21 21.89 29.04
N GLY A 787 -16.29 22.26 27.76
CA GLY A 787 -15.66 23.49 27.23
C GLY A 787 -14.13 23.42 27.06
N LYS A 788 -13.49 22.37 27.63
CA LYS A 788 -12.04 22.21 27.54
C LYS A 788 -11.59 21.62 26.20
N ARG A 789 -10.37 21.96 25.84
CA ARG A 789 -9.68 21.36 24.71
C ARG A 789 -9.41 19.88 24.98
N ALA A 790 -9.63 19.03 23.98
CA ALA A 790 -9.35 17.60 24.06
C ALA A 790 -7.84 17.36 24.32
N LEU A 791 -7.56 16.29 25.08
CA LEU A 791 -6.20 15.90 25.43
C LEU A 791 -5.43 15.45 24.19
N LEU A 792 -4.10 15.63 24.21
CA LEU A 792 -3.17 15.11 23.21
C LEU A 792 -3.48 15.63 21.78
N THR A 793 -4.06 16.84 21.70
CA THR A 793 -4.43 17.48 20.44
C THR A 793 -3.74 18.83 20.32
N PRO A 794 -2.49 18.88 19.80
CA PRO A 794 -1.81 20.16 19.58
C PRO A 794 -2.59 21.04 18.60
N ALA A 795 -2.50 22.36 18.80
CA ALA A 795 -3.20 23.29 17.93
C ALA A 795 -2.57 23.38 16.55
N ASN A 796 -1.25 23.31 16.49
CA ASN A 796 -0.48 23.52 15.28
C ASN A 796 0.50 22.36 15.10
N VAL A 797 0.50 21.79 13.91
CA VAL A 797 1.46 20.76 13.48
C VAL A 797 1.95 21.13 12.09
N GLY A 798 3.27 21.26 11.93
CA GLY A 798 3.88 21.60 10.66
C GLY A 798 5.02 20.67 10.29
N ASN A 799 5.22 20.44 9.00
CA ASN A 799 6.37 19.75 8.47
C ASN A 799 6.90 20.45 7.22
N LEU A 800 8.20 20.39 7.04
CA LEU A 800 8.90 20.89 5.86
C LEU A 800 10.06 19.95 5.52
N TRP A 801 10.21 19.60 4.25
CA TRP A 801 11.39 18.95 3.71
C TRP A 801 11.74 19.57 2.38
N VAL A 802 12.98 20.03 2.26
CA VAL A 802 13.53 20.58 1.01
C VAL A 802 14.77 19.80 0.67
N ASN A 803 14.88 19.33 -0.56
CA ASN A 803 16.11 18.73 -1.06
C ASN A 803 16.45 19.22 -2.47
N TYR A 804 17.75 19.35 -2.73
CA TYR A 804 18.28 19.68 -4.03
C TYR A 804 19.25 18.60 -4.48
N THR A 805 19.11 18.16 -5.72
CA THR A 805 19.97 17.15 -6.36
C THR A 805 20.59 17.74 -7.62
N LEU A 806 21.89 17.64 -7.75
CA LEU A 806 22.60 18.01 -8.99
C LEU A 806 22.18 17.07 -10.12
N THR A 807 21.60 17.61 -11.19
CA THR A 807 21.04 16.83 -12.30
C THR A 807 21.94 16.73 -13.51
N ALA A 808 23.10 17.39 -13.50
CA ALA A 808 24.07 17.40 -14.60
C ALA A 808 25.51 17.50 -14.09
N GLY A 809 26.47 17.25 -14.96
CA GLY A 809 27.90 17.29 -14.66
C GLY A 809 28.45 16.05 -13.95
N LYS A 810 29.72 16.09 -13.55
CA LYS A 810 30.42 14.94 -12.94
C LYS A 810 29.87 14.51 -11.59
N LEU A 811 29.21 15.43 -10.88
CA LEU A 811 28.56 15.20 -9.58
C LEU A 811 27.07 15.01 -9.70
N SER A 812 26.54 14.70 -10.89
CA SER A 812 25.12 14.38 -11.06
C SER A 812 24.71 13.27 -10.11
N GLY A 813 23.57 13.45 -9.41
CA GLY A 813 23.10 12.55 -8.36
C GLY A 813 23.54 12.92 -6.93
N LEU A 814 24.53 13.85 -6.76
CA LEU A 814 24.83 14.40 -5.45
C LEU A 814 23.71 15.34 -5.02
N GLY A 815 23.23 15.16 -3.80
CA GLY A 815 22.14 15.96 -3.27
C GLY A 815 22.26 16.24 -1.79
N ILE A 816 21.62 17.32 -1.39
CA ILE A 816 21.50 17.75 0.00
C ILE A 816 20.01 17.93 0.32
N GLY A 817 19.60 17.53 1.52
CA GLY A 817 18.25 17.74 2.02
C GLY A 817 18.27 18.29 3.44
N ALA A 818 17.31 19.15 3.76
CA ALA A 818 17.08 19.63 5.12
C ALA A 818 15.58 19.85 5.34
N GLY A 819 15.15 19.71 6.57
CA GLY A 819 13.76 19.90 6.93
C GLY A 819 13.51 19.68 8.40
N GLY A 820 12.24 19.53 8.77
CA GLY A 820 11.89 19.31 10.16
C GLY A 820 10.40 19.29 10.41
N ASN A 821 10.07 19.13 11.69
CA ASN A 821 8.69 19.05 12.17
C ASN A 821 8.51 19.96 13.38
N TYR A 822 7.45 20.75 13.36
CA TYR A 822 6.99 21.57 14.47
C TYR A 822 5.70 20.98 15.05
N VAL A 823 5.62 20.88 16.36
CA VAL A 823 4.41 20.52 17.10
C VAL A 823 4.24 21.50 18.26
N SER A 824 3.09 22.17 18.31
CA SER A 824 2.77 23.04 19.45
C SER A 824 2.50 22.24 20.71
N SER A 825 2.55 22.88 21.87
CA SER A 825 2.18 22.26 23.14
C SER A 825 0.75 21.69 23.10
N SER A 826 0.53 20.62 23.85
CA SER A 826 -0.80 20.01 24.03
C SER A 826 -1.02 19.58 25.46
N TYR A 827 -2.26 19.39 25.85
CA TYR A 827 -2.60 18.94 27.19
C TYR A 827 -2.47 17.43 27.31
N PHE A 828 -1.71 16.98 28.29
CA PHE A 828 -1.72 15.57 28.74
C PHE A 828 -2.78 15.34 29.83
N ALA A 829 -3.02 16.36 30.67
CA ALA A 829 -4.17 16.47 31.53
C ALA A 829 -4.76 17.89 31.40
N ASN A 830 -6.10 17.99 31.39
CA ASN A 830 -6.82 19.28 31.30
C ASN A 830 -8.19 19.13 31.96
N THR A 831 -8.17 19.13 33.29
CA THR A 831 -9.37 18.91 34.12
C THR A 831 -9.50 20.01 35.15
N GLY A 832 -10.70 20.58 35.32
CA GLY A 832 -11.00 21.56 36.41
C GLY A 832 -9.87 22.54 36.67
N ASP A 833 -9.21 22.38 37.79
CA ASP A 833 -8.15 23.25 38.27
C ASP A 833 -6.72 22.81 37.94
N TYR A 834 -6.56 21.65 37.28
CA TYR A 834 -5.27 21.05 36.96
C TYR A 834 -5.02 20.93 35.46
N THR A 835 -3.84 21.37 35.03
CA THR A 835 -3.35 21.21 33.70
C THR A 835 -1.93 20.65 33.72
N PHE A 836 -1.66 19.65 32.88
CA PHE A 836 -0.32 19.13 32.65
C PHE A 836 -0.08 19.04 31.13
N THR A 837 1.07 19.51 30.65
CA THR A 837 1.31 19.71 29.23
C THR A 837 2.46 18.87 28.68
N LEU A 838 2.32 18.47 27.43
CA LEU A 838 3.42 18.10 26.55
C LEU A 838 4.00 19.39 25.95
N PRO A 839 5.29 19.66 26.14
CA PRO A 839 5.93 20.87 25.61
C PRO A 839 5.92 20.90 24.07
N ALA A 840 5.88 22.10 23.51
CA ALA A 840 6.14 22.29 22.08
C ALA A 840 7.57 21.90 21.72
N TYR A 841 7.78 21.43 20.49
CA TYR A 841 9.11 21.12 19.99
C TYR A 841 9.23 21.38 18.49
N THR A 842 10.47 21.57 18.04
CA THR A 842 10.86 21.63 16.62
C THR A 842 12.05 20.71 16.40
N PHE A 843 11.88 19.69 15.57
CA PHE A 843 13.01 18.90 15.09
C PHE A 843 13.53 19.46 13.78
N ILE A 844 14.84 19.47 13.63
CA ILE A 844 15.53 19.80 12.39
C ILE A 844 16.38 18.60 12.01
N ASP A 845 16.22 18.15 10.77
CA ASP A 845 16.94 17.02 10.17
C ASP A 845 17.69 17.51 8.94
N ALA A 846 18.86 16.90 8.64
CA ALA A 846 19.59 17.14 7.41
C ALA A 846 20.10 15.81 6.80
N ALA A 847 20.21 15.77 5.48
CA ALA A 847 20.71 14.61 4.75
C ALA A 847 21.66 15.03 3.63
N LEU A 848 22.67 14.20 3.39
CA LEU A 848 23.56 14.25 2.23
C LEU A 848 23.45 12.93 1.51
N PHE A 849 23.24 12.94 0.19
CA PHE A 849 23.11 11.71 -0.57
C PHE A 849 23.79 11.79 -1.94
N TYR A 850 24.24 10.63 -2.42
CA TYR A 850 24.78 10.48 -3.76
C TYR A 850 24.08 9.29 -4.43
N ASP A 851 23.16 9.58 -5.32
CA ASP A 851 22.30 8.58 -5.97
C ASP A 851 22.72 8.34 -7.41
N GLN A 852 23.26 7.14 -7.68
CA GLN A 852 23.72 6.68 -8.97
C GLN A 852 22.86 5.52 -9.49
N PRO A 853 22.88 5.20 -10.79
CA PRO A 853 22.11 4.09 -11.35
C PRO A 853 22.38 2.73 -10.67
N LYS A 854 23.60 2.47 -10.22
CA LYS A 854 24.01 1.18 -9.63
C LYS A 854 24.18 1.20 -8.12
N TYR A 855 24.27 2.38 -7.50
CA TYR A 855 24.45 2.50 -6.05
C TYR A 855 23.91 3.81 -5.52
N ARG A 856 23.65 3.85 -4.23
CA ARG A 856 23.27 5.05 -3.49
C ARG A 856 24.00 5.09 -2.16
N LEU A 857 24.57 6.25 -1.84
CA LEU A 857 25.18 6.55 -0.55
C LEU A 857 24.35 7.63 0.12
N ASN A 858 23.95 7.42 1.38
CA ASN A 858 23.18 8.40 2.13
C ASN A 858 23.79 8.57 3.52
N PHE A 859 23.82 9.82 3.99
CA PHE A 859 24.11 10.19 5.37
C PHE A 859 23.01 11.11 5.88
N LYS A 860 22.52 10.89 7.09
CA LYS A 860 21.47 11.70 7.72
C LYS A 860 21.78 11.99 9.17
N ALA A 861 21.52 13.23 9.58
CA ALA A 861 21.48 13.68 10.97
C ALA A 861 20.02 14.04 11.32
N ASN A 862 19.47 13.38 12.32
CA ASN A 862 18.14 13.65 12.85
C ASN A 862 18.25 14.48 14.12
N ASN A 863 17.28 15.38 14.34
CA ASN A 863 17.19 16.22 15.53
C ASN A 863 18.52 16.92 15.86
N ILE A 864 19.07 17.65 14.88
CA ILE A 864 20.40 18.30 14.97
C ILE A 864 20.49 19.24 16.17
N GLY A 865 19.38 19.85 16.58
CA GLY A 865 19.31 20.71 17.75
C GLY A 865 19.31 19.98 19.09
N ASP A 866 19.39 18.66 19.11
CA ASP A 866 19.32 17.79 20.29
C ASP A 866 18.15 18.12 21.23
N VAL A 867 17.01 18.46 20.63
CA VAL A 867 15.81 18.89 21.37
C VAL A 867 15.21 17.71 22.11
N GLN A 868 15.12 17.82 23.43
CA GLN A 868 14.37 16.86 24.26
C GLN A 868 12.87 17.09 24.08
N SER A 869 12.15 16.05 23.72
CA SER A 869 10.70 16.09 23.51
C SER A 869 10.07 14.74 23.84
N TRP A 870 8.77 14.78 24.05
CA TRP A 870 7.99 13.59 24.37
C TRP A 870 6.93 13.35 23.30
N ALA A 871 6.74 12.11 22.95
CA ALA A 871 5.63 11.70 22.10
C ALA A 871 4.29 11.90 22.81
N ILE A 872 3.20 11.83 22.08
CA ILE A 872 1.84 12.04 22.60
C ILE A 872 1.48 11.09 23.75
N ASP A 873 2.10 9.92 23.83
CA ASP A 873 1.92 8.92 24.89
C ASP A 873 2.90 9.09 26.07
N GLY A 874 3.64 10.20 26.10
CA GLY A 874 4.58 10.54 27.18
C GLY A 874 5.96 9.92 27.05
N ARG A 875 6.26 9.13 26.02
CA ARG A 875 7.59 8.56 25.81
C ARG A 875 8.60 9.61 25.35
N PRO A 876 9.82 9.63 25.91
CA PRO A 876 10.91 10.45 25.37
C PRO A 876 11.20 10.04 23.91
N GLN A 877 11.44 11.03 23.04
CA GLN A 877 11.83 10.81 21.64
C GLN A 877 13.35 10.79 21.49
N LYS A 878 13.84 10.19 20.41
CA LYS A 878 15.28 10.08 20.17
C LYS A 878 15.97 11.46 20.17
N PRO A 879 17.08 11.64 20.89
CA PRO A 879 17.92 12.83 20.81
C PRO A 879 18.61 12.89 19.44
N VAL A 880 19.61 13.77 19.28
CA VAL A 880 20.41 13.81 18.05
C VAL A 880 20.96 12.42 17.74
N ASN A 881 20.81 11.99 16.47
CA ASN A 881 21.30 10.71 16.00
C ASN A 881 21.67 10.75 14.52
N PHE A 882 22.60 9.87 14.13
CA PHE A 882 23.17 9.81 12.79
C PHE A 882 22.91 8.45 12.15
N LEU A 883 22.70 8.46 10.83
CA LEU A 883 22.51 7.28 10.02
C LEU A 883 23.40 7.37 8.77
N ALA A 884 24.04 6.27 8.40
CA ALA A 884 24.74 6.12 7.14
C ALA A 884 24.23 4.87 6.42
N SER A 885 23.96 4.98 5.13
CA SER A 885 23.40 3.89 4.31
C SER A 885 24.12 3.76 2.99
N VAL A 886 24.38 2.51 2.59
CA VAL A 886 24.84 2.15 1.26
C VAL A 886 23.84 1.20 0.62
N ALA A 887 23.48 1.45 -0.64
CA ALA A 887 22.58 0.60 -1.39
C ALA A 887 23.21 0.25 -2.75
N PHE A 888 23.04 -1.01 -3.17
CA PHE A 888 23.41 -1.51 -4.49
C PHE A 888 22.12 -1.82 -5.28
N LYS A 889 22.08 -1.34 -6.51
CA LYS A 889 20.95 -1.48 -7.44
C LYS A 889 21.35 -2.34 -8.63
N PHE A 890 20.48 -3.21 -9.08
CA PHE A 890 20.71 -4.13 -10.20
C PHE A 890 19.48 -4.36 -11.06
#